data_41318afc94d555f40affcccec062e71b
#
_entry.id   41318afc94d555f40affcccec062e71b
#
_cell.length_a   1.000
_cell.length_b   1.000
_cell.length_c   1.000
_cell.angle_alpha   90.00
_cell.angle_beta   90.00
_cell.angle_gamma   90.00
#
_symmetry.space_group_name_H-M   'P 1'
#
loop_
_entity.id
_entity.type
_entity.pdbx_description
1 polymer ?
#
loop_
_entity_poly.entity_id
_entity_poly.type
_entity_poly.pdbx_seq_one_letter_code
_entity_poly.pdbx_strand_id
1 'polypeptide(L)'
;MECIQPAASIANCLGTPVCKYLQYHRKLNDYVRNFKRIRDELSSKMEDIELQLKAELLHCVGKIPKKEVENWIGKVKVMIMEAQDVENKVSNGRYLCRACNGKLVDRKIQEMQTFLDKAPNVSDSLVIDGPNVGLPLPTSELVGEKAVRNEIWQCLMQEEVGKIGVWGMGGVGKTTIMKHIHNDLLKEHSFERVIWVTISKDFSVMKLQDDIASALKLKGDWGNERDKVSRAAILLELLKKVGKHVLILVDVWDKVSLEEVGIPEPSSSSGCKLVLTTRSEQVCKYMGCKVILLKPLSEEEALILFLNKIGPTIVQSPTLMPTLRLAVKECAGLPLTVVVLAGTMKGEDDPCIWKNALKELKERVGMVEGVEAEVIERLKFSFDHLKDEKLKHCFLYCALYPENFPIWEDELIECWIDERFIDKMNTRQEMNDKGHAILKKLEDNCLLENGTNQYDQPCKKMHDAVRDMALSITSINPRYMIQAGLQLEKLPKEEDWIRDIEKVSLRNNSISEIPIDMSPPKCQLLTTLLLGRNPIKKIPNSFFMNMPFLSVLDLSFTNIECLPDSISDLKNLTALLLEGCEELRALPCLSKLQRLKKLDLNYTSIEKVPEGMDMLINLRYLSLFVYTLKVIPTRVLPKLSHLQHLKVYMHDETKGLKADEVVPLQKLECFYGRFENRHELNKFVSSMQQCKKNLIKYQSYVGLFSLVGSEERVVSINDLEIGGGELMFPVDMQELSISYCQYLRHSLQCLFLVDLPKLSEVIKVEGYGSATTSILASSATFSNLKDIHILDCPSIMTLLPHWLLPNLQNLEEISVRDCEKLVEIFAAEDEEKGSDALIKFDLPKLKFLNLESLPELKEHL
;
A
#
# COMPACT_ATOMS: atom_id res chain seq x y z
N MET A 1 24.88 46.25 77.91
CA MET A 1 24.01 45.44 77.04
C MET A 1 24.54 45.33 75.60
N GLU A 2 25.82 45.52 75.38
CA GLU A 2 26.40 45.52 73.96
C GLU A 2 27.30 44.33 73.63
N CYS A 3 27.45 43.37 74.57
CA CYS A 3 28.27 42.17 74.25
C CYS A 3 27.47 40.91 73.94
N ILE A 4 26.14 40.98 73.83
CA ILE A 4 25.32 39.79 73.56
C ILE A 4 24.95 39.64 72.07
N GLN A 5 25.01 40.66 71.22
CA GLN A 5 24.65 40.61 69.83
C GLN A 5 25.65 39.84 68.92
N PRO A 6 26.98 39.88 69.11
CA PRO A 6 27.89 39.11 68.29
C PRO A 6 27.81 37.58 68.49
N ALA A 7 27.51 37.15 69.73
CA ALA A 7 27.40 35.75 70.09
C ALA A 7 26.13 35.07 69.49
N ALA A 8 25.01 35.82 69.44
CA ALA A 8 23.78 35.33 68.81
C ALA A 8 23.87 35.23 67.31
N SER A 9 24.58 36.12 66.61
CA SER A 9 24.81 36.09 65.19
C SER A 9 25.78 34.97 64.81
N ILE A 10 26.82 34.72 65.62
CA ILE A 10 27.74 33.59 65.39
C ILE A 10 27.05 32.25 65.74
N ALA A 11 26.19 32.19 66.75
CA ALA A 11 25.41 30.98 67.03
C ALA A 11 24.37 30.69 65.93
N ASN A 12 23.77 31.70 65.33
CA ASN A 12 22.86 31.50 64.15
C ASN A 12 23.61 31.12 62.89
N CYS A 13 24.82 31.62 62.59
CA CYS A 13 25.63 31.25 61.46
C CYS A 13 26.24 29.83 61.56
N LEU A 14 26.53 29.37 62.80
CA LEU A 14 27.04 27.99 63.04
C LEU A 14 25.91 27.00 63.35
N GLY A 15 24.74 27.44 63.74
CA GLY A 15 23.59 26.58 64.06
C GLY A 15 22.93 25.92 62.80
N THR A 16 22.84 26.66 61.76
CA THR A 16 22.19 26.15 60.49
C THR A 16 22.96 25.00 59.81
N PRO A 17 24.27 25.02 59.59
CA PRO A 17 25.03 23.89 59.04
C PRO A 17 25.04 22.64 59.93
N VAL A 18 25.16 22.86 61.27
CA VAL A 18 25.18 21.77 62.23
C VAL A 18 23.80 21.14 62.41
N CYS A 19 22.71 21.90 62.42
CA CYS A 19 21.36 21.40 62.44
C CYS A 19 21.07 20.53 61.16
N LYS A 20 21.51 21.01 60.02
CA LYS A 20 21.34 20.27 58.72
C LYS A 20 22.15 18.97 58.73
N TYR A 21 23.34 18.95 59.26
CA TYR A 21 24.18 17.77 59.42
C TYR A 21 23.58 16.73 60.38
N LEU A 22 22.98 17.18 61.51
CA LEU A 22 22.21 16.32 62.41
C LEU A 22 20.93 15.78 61.82
N GLN A 23 20.26 16.54 60.93
CA GLN A 23 19.11 16.04 60.14
C GLN A 23 19.50 14.93 59.19
N TYR A 24 20.61 15.06 58.46
CA TYR A 24 21.15 14.01 57.59
C TYR A 24 21.42 12.72 58.38
N HIS A 25 21.95 12.83 59.59
CA HIS A 25 22.21 11.67 60.43
C HIS A 25 20.91 11.00 60.93
N ARG A 26 19.94 11.78 61.40
CA ARG A 26 18.68 11.27 61.99
C ARG A 26 17.72 10.70 60.94
N LYS A 27 17.61 11.35 59.79
CA LYS A 27 16.61 11.07 58.75
C LYS A 27 17.22 10.38 57.52
N LEU A 28 18.37 9.76 57.65
CA LEU A 28 19.01 9.10 56.46
C LEU A 28 18.07 8.14 55.74
N ASN A 29 17.30 7.34 56.47
CA ASN A 29 16.38 6.39 55.88
C ASN A 29 15.26 7.06 55.06
N ASP A 30 14.79 8.25 55.50
CA ASP A 30 13.78 9.02 54.76
C ASP A 30 14.40 9.63 53.48
N TYR A 31 15.66 10.11 53.58
CA TYR A 31 16.41 10.56 52.40
C TYR A 31 16.63 9.44 51.40
N VAL A 32 17.01 8.23 51.86
CA VAL A 32 17.20 7.07 50.99
C VAL A 32 15.87 6.63 50.33
N ARG A 33 14.76 6.66 51.08
CA ARG A 33 13.44 6.34 50.53
C ARG A 33 13.03 7.36 49.47
N ASN A 34 13.21 8.65 49.72
CA ASN A 34 12.92 9.71 48.75
C ASN A 34 13.88 9.64 47.55
N PHE A 35 15.13 9.26 47.75
CA PHE A 35 16.11 9.04 46.69
C PHE A 35 15.66 7.93 45.72
N LYS A 36 15.24 6.78 46.25
CA LYS A 36 14.71 5.70 45.44
C LYS A 36 13.50 6.15 44.65
N ARG A 37 12.53 6.81 45.29
CA ARG A 37 11.34 7.33 44.61
C ARG A 37 11.68 8.26 43.44
N ILE A 38 12.59 9.23 43.64
CA ILE A 38 12.99 10.19 42.61
C ILE A 38 13.79 9.50 41.48
N ARG A 39 14.62 8.50 41.81
CA ARG A 39 15.34 7.69 40.79
C ARG A 39 14.36 6.91 39.93
N ASP A 40 13.41 6.23 40.54
CA ASP A 40 12.41 5.43 39.86
C ASP A 40 11.49 6.33 39.01
N GLU A 41 11.09 7.48 39.48
CA GLU A 41 10.34 8.51 38.75
C GLU A 41 11.14 9.03 37.53
N LEU A 42 12.47 9.23 37.68
CA LEU A 42 13.33 9.64 36.57
C LEU A 42 13.51 8.52 35.55
N SER A 43 13.61 7.26 36.01
CA SER A 43 13.68 6.09 35.13
C SER A 43 12.38 5.93 34.32
N SER A 44 11.24 5.94 34.96
CA SER A 44 9.93 5.84 34.29
C SER A 44 9.72 6.98 33.28
N LYS A 45 10.08 8.21 33.66
CA LYS A 45 9.98 9.35 32.71
C LYS A 45 10.88 9.21 31.51
N MET A 46 12.07 8.63 31.68
CA MET A 46 12.98 8.33 30.56
C MET A 46 12.42 7.24 29.67
N GLU A 47 11.87 6.17 30.25
CA GLU A 47 11.24 5.07 29.54
C GLU A 47 10.05 5.55 28.72
N ASP A 48 9.15 6.36 29.30
CA ASP A 48 8.03 6.99 28.58
C ASP A 48 8.49 7.78 27.34
N ILE A 49 9.57 8.58 27.51
CA ILE A 49 10.11 9.37 26.40
C ILE A 49 10.76 8.49 25.35
N GLU A 50 11.51 7.44 25.72
CA GLU A 50 12.09 6.48 24.79
C GLU A 50 11.02 5.73 24.01
N LEU A 51 9.94 5.39 24.66
CA LEU A 51 8.82 4.65 24.12
C LEU A 51 8.05 5.48 23.11
N GLN A 52 7.70 6.71 23.46
CA GLN A 52 7.06 7.64 22.53
C GLN A 52 7.97 7.97 21.34
N LEU A 53 9.27 8.15 21.60
CA LEU A 53 10.24 8.35 20.52
C LEU A 53 10.25 7.17 19.55
N LYS A 54 10.22 5.94 20.07
CA LYS A 54 10.14 4.72 19.28
C LYS A 54 8.83 4.64 18.49
N ALA A 55 7.70 4.98 19.12
CA ALA A 55 6.40 5.02 18.45
C ALA A 55 6.37 6.06 17.31
N GLU A 56 6.85 7.29 17.56
CA GLU A 56 6.93 8.34 16.54
C GLU A 56 7.86 7.94 15.37
N LEU A 57 8.94 7.22 15.62
CA LEU A 57 9.87 6.73 14.60
C LEU A 57 9.28 5.55 13.79
N LEU A 58 8.48 4.68 14.41
CA LEU A 58 7.81 3.56 13.73
C LEU A 58 6.70 4.03 12.78
N HIS A 59 5.96 5.06 13.14
CA HIS A 59 4.85 5.56 12.34
C HIS A 59 5.23 6.59 11.28
N CYS A 60 6.48 7.08 11.28
CA CYS A 60 6.91 8.15 10.38
C CYS A 60 8.27 7.84 9.77
N VAL A 61 8.28 7.17 8.62
CA VAL A 61 9.50 6.92 7.85
C VAL A 61 10.17 8.25 7.49
N GLY A 62 11.44 8.42 7.90
CA GLY A 62 12.25 9.61 7.60
C GLY A 62 12.31 10.66 8.71
N LYS A 63 11.75 10.41 9.87
CA LYS A 63 11.96 11.26 11.05
C LYS A 63 13.18 10.80 11.86
N ILE A 64 13.87 11.77 12.46
CA ILE A 64 14.99 11.53 13.37
C ILE A 64 14.70 12.17 14.73
N PRO A 65 15.26 11.65 15.83
CA PRO A 65 15.11 12.25 17.16
C PRO A 65 15.65 13.68 17.18
N LYS A 66 15.02 14.55 17.92
CA LYS A 66 15.60 15.85 18.25
C LYS A 66 16.89 15.66 19.08
N LYS A 67 17.95 16.37 18.72
CA LYS A 67 19.25 16.30 19.44
C LYS A 67 19.13 16.57 20.94
N GLU A 68 18.22 17.44 21.35
CA GLU A 68 17.96 17.72 22.76
C GLU A 68 17.37 16.51 23.50
N VAL A 69 16.51 15.71 22.83
CA VAL A 69 15.92 14.48 23.37
C VAL A 69 17.00 13.41 23.53
N GLU A 70 17.81 13.16 22.49
CA GLU A 70 18.92 12.19 22.56
C GLU A 70 19.92 12.56 23.66
N ASN A 71 20.29 13.85 23.75
CA ASN A 71 21.20 14.34 24.77
C ASN A 71 20.63 14.20 26.17
N TRP A 72 19.31 14.45 26.36
CA TRP A 72 18.65 14.29 27.63
C TRP A 72 18.64 12.83 28.07
N ILE A 73 18.19 11.89 27.19
CA ILE A 73 18.18 10.45 27.45
C ILE A 73 19.60 9.96 27.81
N GLY A 74 20.61 10.33 27.02
CA GLY A 74 21.99 9.93 27.28
C GLY A 74 22.51 10.37 28.63
N LYS A 75 22.21 11.60 29.07
CA LYS A 75 22.58 12.13 30.36
C LYS A 75 21.83 11.50 31.52
N VAL A 76 20.53 11.22 31.34
CA VAL A 76 19.71 10.52 32.33
C VAL A 76 20.21 9.10 32.57
N LYS A 77 20.57 8.36 31.54
CA LYS A 77 21.18 7.00 31.65
C LYS A 77 22.43 7.04 32.52
N VAL A 78 23.32 8.01 32.33
CA VAL A 78 24.51 8.20 33.18
C VAL A 78 24.13 8.54 34.61
N MET A 79 23.14 9.43 34.79
CA MET A 79 22.65 9.82 36.12
C MET A 79 22.06 8.64 36.89
N ILE A 80 21.30 7.76 36.25
CA ILE A 80 20.73 6.56 36.89
C ILE A 80 21.84 5.58 37.29
N MET A 81 22.88 5.39 36.45
CA MET A 81 24.05 4.57 36.81
C MET A 81 24.78 5.14 38.04
N GLU A 82 25.03 6.46 38.08
CA GLU A 82 25.65 7.12 39.22
C GLU A 82 24.76 7.04 40.48
N ALA A 83 23.44 7.11 40.34
CA ALA A 83 22.50 6.92 41.42
C ALA A 83 22.60 5.49 42.00
N GLN A 84 22.71 4.47 41.15
CA GLN A 84 22.90 3.09 41.58
C GLN A 84 24.23 2.91 42.37
N ASP A 85 25.29 3.60 41.94
CA ASP A 85 26.58 3.60 42.69
C ASP A 85 26.45 4.26 44.04
N VAL A 86 25.70 5.35 44.15
CA VAL A 86 25.42 6.04 45.43
C VAL A 86 24.61 5.11 46.36
N GLU A 87 23.61 4.43 45.84
CA GLU A 87 22.81 3.47 46.61
C GLU A 87 23.67 2.33 47.14
N ASN A 88 24.52 1.75 46.30
CA ASN A 88 25.46 0.69 46.71
C ASN A 88 26.43 1.16 47.81
N LYS A 89 26.97 2.41 47.71
CA LYS A 89 27.85 3.01 48.72
C LYS A 89 27.14 3.22 50.02
N VAL A 90 25.89 3.67 49.99
CA VAL A 90 25.07 3.94 51.19
C VAL A 90 24.66 2.64 51.89
N SER A 91 24.29 1.60 51.12
CA SER A 91 23.90 0.28 51.65
C SER A 91 25.06 -0.49 52.27
N ASN A 92 26.28 -0.34 51.76
CA ASN A 92 27.49 -1.00 52.24
C ASN A 92 28.29 -0.15 53.25
N GLY A 93 27.82 1.05 53.58
CA GLY A 93 28.53 2.04 54.39
C GLY A 93 28.48 1.76 55.90
N ARG A 94 29.62 1.96 56.61
CA ARG A 94 29.73 1.82 58.07
C ARG A 94 28.91 2.94 58.77
N TYR A 95 28.38 2.62 59.92
CA TYR A 95 27.50 3.49 60.76
C TYR A 95 28.06 4.88 61.04
N LEU A 96 29.40 5.04 61.07
CA LEU A 96 30.10 6.32 61.40
C LEU A 96 29.98 7.41 60.29
N CYS A 97 29.48 7.10 59.11
CA CYS A 97 29.36 8.05 57.99
C CYS A 97 27.92 8.44 57.64
N ARG A 98 26.91 8.20 58.48
CA ARG A 98 25.48 8.44 58.16
C ARG A 98 25.17 9.86 57.69
N ALA A 99 25.77 10.88 58.33
CA ALA A 99 25.54 12.27 57.93
C ALA A 99 26.18 12.61 56.57
N CYS A 100 27.35 12.05 56.28
CA CYS A 100 28.00 12.20 54.95
C CYS A 100 27.20 11.50 53.87
N ASN A 101 26.68 10.31 54.14
CA ASN A 101 25.81 9.58 53.23
C ASN A 101 24.50 10.35 52.99
N GLY A 102 23.88 10.91 54.04
CA GLY A 102 22.68 11.75 53.93
C GLY A 102 22.89 12.99 53.04
N LYS A 103 24.04 13.65 53.17
CA LYS A 103 24.41 14.79 52.31
C LYS A 103 24.65 14.37 50.86
N LEU A 104 25.28 13.22 50.66
CA LEU A 104 25.51 12.67 49.30
C LEU A 104 24.20 12.35 48.62
N VAL A 105 23.30 11.67 49.34
CA VAL A 105 21.95 11.31 48.84
C VAL A 105 21.13 12.54 48.51
N ASP A 106 21.10 13.54 49.40
CA ASP A 106 20.37 14.81 49.21
C ASP A 106 20.86 15.58 47.98
N ARG A 107 22.18 15.63 47.78
CA ARG A 107 22.75 16.24 46.59
C ARG A 107 22.31 15.51 45.29
N LYS A 108 22.35 14.18 45.31
CA LYS A 108 21.91 13.39 44.14
C LYS A 108 20.40 13.51 43.87
N ILE A 109 19.57 13.62 44.89
CA ILE A 109 18.14 13.94 44.74
C ILE A 109 17.98 15.26 43.99
N GLN A 110 18.70 16.32 44.37
CA GLN A 110 18.62 17.61 43.68
C GLN A 110 19.09 17.55 42.24
N GLU A 111 20.16 16.79 41.98
CA GLU A 111 20.66 16.59 40.64
C GLU A 111 19.58 15.86 39.76
N MET A 112 19.00 14.76 40.21
CA MET A 112 17.95 14.01 39.55
C MET A 112 16.68 14.85 39.34
N GLN A 113 16.27 15.64 40.34
CA GLN A 113 15.13 16.54 40.22
C GLN A 113 15.33 17.56 39.09
N THR A 114 16.57 18.10 38.96
CA THR A 114 16.90 19.02 37.86
C THR A 114 16.73 18.38 36.47
N PHE A 115 16.94 17.06 36.35
CA PHE A 115 16.70 16.35 35.11
C PHE A 115 15.22 16.11 34.87
N LEU A 116 14.42 15.81 35.88
CA LEU A 116 12.96 15.71 35.81
C LEU A 116 12.34 17.05 35.35
N ASP A 117 12.79 18.16 35.93
CA ASP A 117 12.29 19.51 35.63
C ASP A 117 12.65 19.94 34.17
N LYS A 118 13.70 19.36 33.59
CA LYS A 118 14.17 19.60 32.23
C LYS A 118 13.78 18.50 31.26
N ALA A 119 12.91 17.59 31.63
CA ALA A 119 12.46 16.53 30.77
C ALA A 119 11.75 17.09 29.52
N PRO A 120 12.01 16.57 28.33
CA PRO A 120 11.24 16.90 27.13
C PRO A 120 9.75 16.72 27.39
N ASN A 121 8.94 17.63 26.85
CA ASN A 121 7.50 17.53 26.98
C ASN A 121 6.95 16.47 26.02
N VAL A 122 6.30 15.47 26.54
CA VAL A 122 5.71 14.35 25.81
C VAL A 122 4.58 14.80 24.88
N SER A 123 3.94 15.97 25.17
CA SER A 123 2.93 16.54 24.24
C SER A 123 3.52 17.21 23.01
N ASP A 124 4.82 17.46 22.98
CA ASP A 124 5.51 18.04 21.83
C ASP A 124 6.18 16.91 21.03
N SER A 125 6.07 16.91 19.69
CA SER A 125 6.76 15.91 18.89
C SER A 125 8.24 15.80 19.25
N LEU A 126 8.69 14.58 19.56
CA LEU A 126 10.07 14.28 19.97
C LEU A 126 11.02 14.13 18.79
N VAL A 127 10.46 14.09 17.58
CA VAL A 127 11.17 13.90 16.31
C VAL A 127 11.09 15.15 15.43
N ILE A 128 12.07 15.31 14.57
CA ILE A 128 12.07 16.28 13.48
C ILE A 128 12.12 15.52 12.16
N ASP A 129 11.69 16.15 11.07
CA ASP A 129 11.93 15.58 9.75
C ASP A 129 13.44 15.45 9.58
N GLY A 130 13.91 14.21 9.54
CA GLY A 130 15.30 13.90 9.24
C GLY A 130 15.62 14.28 7.79
N PRO A 131 16.87 14.33 7.39
CA PRO A 131 17.20 14.30 5.98
C PRO A 131 16.51 13.06 5.43
N ASN A 132 15.53 13.25 4.53
CA ASN A 132 14.73 12.18 3.95
C ASN A 132 15.66 11.33 3.08
N VAL A 133 16.37 10.42 3.70
CA VAL A 133 17.11 9.37 3.03
C VAL A 133 16.03 8.49 2.44
N GLY A 134 15.90 8.42 1.12
CA GLY A 134 14.86 7.66 0.43
C GLY A 134 14.79 6.21 0.90
N LEU A 135 13.70 5.53 0.65
CA LEU A 135 13.59 4.09 0.91
C LEU A 135 14.52 3.32 -0.06
N PRO A 136 15.22 2.27 0.41
CA PRO A 136 16.03 1.44 -0.47
C PRO A 136 15.13 0.77 -1.51
N LEU A 137 15.56 0.86 -2.77
CA LEU A 137 14.85 0.23 -3.88
C LEU A 137 15.12 -1.28 -3.90
N PRO A 138 14.12 -2.12 -4.23
CA PRO A 138 14.34 -3.54 -4.37
C PRO A 138 15.32 -3.83 -5.52
N THR A 139 16.38 -4.59 -5.22
CA THR A 139 17.43 -4.96 -6.17
C THR A 139 17.61 -6.46 -6.22
N SER A 140 17.86 -6.98 -7.42
CA SER A 140 18.39 -8.34 -7.61
C SER A 140 19.91 -8.36 -7.42
N GLU A 141 20.48 -9.54 -7.25
CA GLU A 141 21.94 -9.71 -7.20
C GLU A 141 22.57 -9.19 -8.52
N LEU A 142 23.60 -8.35 -8.39
CA LEU A 142 24.29 -7.76 -9.53
C LEU A 142 25.36 -8.73 -10.05
N VAL A 143 25.22 -9.14 -11.29
CA VAL A 143 26.22 -9.96 -11.99
C VAL A 143 26.96 -9.05 -12.98
N GLY A 144 28.30 -9.04 -12.93
CA GLY A 144 29.13 -8.18 -13.78
C GLY A 144 29.18 -6.72 -13.32
N GLU A 145 29.66 -5.86 -14.20
CA GLU A 145 29.55 -4.39 -14.16
C GLU A 145 30.12 -3.67 -12.91
N LYS A 146 30.91 -4.34 -12.09
CA LYS A 146 31.58 -3.71 -10.93
C LYS A 146 32.43 -2.51 -11.35
N ALA A 147 33.06 -2.58 -12.53
CA ALA A 147 33.90 -1.50 -13.06
C ALA A 147 33.07 -0.25 -13.37
N VAL A 148 31.93 -0.41 -14.07
CA VAL A 148 31.04 0.69 -14.44
C VAL A 148 30.38 1.30 -13.20
N ARG A 149 29.93 0.48 -12.26
CA ARG A 149 29.40 0.96 -10.98
C ARG A 149 30.42 1.81 -10.23
N ASN A 150 31.67 1.37 -10.18
CA ASN A 150 32.76 2.12 -9.55
C ASN A 150 33.05 3.41 -10.32
N GLU A 151 32.98 3.42 -11.64
CA GLU A 151 33.17 4.61 -12.46
C GLU A 151 32.07 5.65 -12.19
N ILE A 152 30.80 5.23 -12.17
CA ILE A 152 29.65 6.09 -11.81
C ILE A 152 29.84 6.65 -10.40
N TRP A 153 30.23 5.80 -9.46
CA TRP A 153 30.48 6.17 -8.07
C TRP A 153 31.59 7.22 -7.95
N GLN A 154 32.72 7.00 -8.63
CA GLN A 154 33.82 7.96 -8.64
C GLN A 154 33.37 9.31 -9.21
N CYS A 155 32.58 9.30 -10.29
CA CYS A 155 32.06 10.55 -10.88
C CYS A 155 31.10 11.28 -9.93
N LEU A 156 30.29 10.56 -9.15
CA LEU A 156 29.39 11.12 -8.14
C LEU A 156 30.16 11.81 -7.01
N MET A 157 31.30 11.25 -6.61
CA MET A 157 32.14 11.80 -5.54
C MET A 157 33.06 12.93 -6.01
N GLN A 158 33.31 13.09 -7.32
CA GLN A 158 34.11 14.18 -7.88
C GLN A 158 33.31 15.49 -7.89
N GLU A 159 33.81 16.56 -7.27
CA GLU A 159 33.16 17.88 -7.22
C GLU A 159 32.96 18.50 -8.61
N GLU A 160 33.89 18.31 -9.50
CA GLU A 160 33.90 18.90 -10.85
C GLU A 160 32.82 18.31 -11.78
N VAL A 161 32.34 17.11 -11.51
CA VAL A 161 31.33 16.41 -12.32
C VAL A 161 29.93 16.68 -11.79
N GLY A 162 29.20 17.62 -12.38
CA GLY A 162 27.83 17.95 -12.02
C GLY A 162 26.77 17.02 -12.64
N LYS A 163 27.02 16.58 -13.89
CA LYS A 163 26.07 15.79 -14.69
C LYS A 163 26.72 14.50 -15.19
N ILE A 164 26.04 13.37 -14.98
CA ILE A 164 26.49 12.02 -15.39
C ILE A 164 25.40 11.41 -16.27
N GLY A 165 25.77 10.95 -17.45
CA GLY A 165 24.87 10.25 -18.37
C GLY A 165 25.30 8.81 -18.59
N VAL A 166 24.48 7.87 -18.12
CA VAL A 166 24.68 6.42 -18.32
C VAL A 166 23.85 5.97 -19.51
N TRP A 167 24.50 5.59 -20.59
CA TRP A 167 23.79 5.17 -21.79
C TRP A 167 24.11 3.72 -22.18
N GLY A 168 23.20 3.10 -22.93
CA GLY A 168 23.35 1.73 -23.39
C GLY A 168 22.02 1.18 -23.88
N MET A 169 22.07 0.02 -24.50
CA MET A 169 20.93 -0.65 -25.13
C MET A 169 19.76 -0.91 -24.16
N GLY A 170 18.56 -1.11 -24.71
CA GLY A 170 17.43 -1.64 -23.97
C GLY A 170 17.76 -3.00 -23.35
N GLY A 171 17.42 -3.20 -22.07
CA GLY A 171 17.67 -4.46 -21.38
C GLY A 171 19.12 -4.73 -20.94
N VAL A 172 20.06 -3.77 -21.12
CA VAL A 172 21.47 -3.91 -20.71
C VAL A 172 21.70 -3.77 -19.18
N GLY A 173 20.69 -3.39 -18.40
CA GLY A 173 20.82 -3.30 -16.95
C GLY A 173 21.02 -1.88 -16.38
N LYS A 174 20.80 -0.80 -17.16
CA LYS A 174 20.94 0.60 -16.69
C LYS A 174 20.15 0.86 -15.39
N THR A 175 18.91 0.51 -15.38
CA THR A 175 18.02 0.71 -14.21
C THR A 175 18.47 -0.12 -13.01
N THR A 176 18.97 -1.34 -13.23
CA THR A 176 19.47 -2.21 -12.17
C THR A 176 20.69 -1.61 -11.51
N ILE A 177 21.68 -1.18 -12.30
CA ILE A 177 22.92 -0.60 -11.75
C ILE A 177 22.61 0.71 -11.00
N MET A 178 21.68 1.52 -11.50
CA MET A 178 21.26 2.76 -10.85
C MET A 178 20.51 2.52 -9.54
N LYS A 179 19.71 1.45 -9.42
CA LYS A 179 19.10 1.05 -8.14
C LYS A 179 20.14 0.69 -7.09
N HIS A 180 21.20 -0.02 -7.48
CA HIS A 180 22.34 -0.31 -6.59
C HIS A 180 23.06 0.98 -6.17
N ILE A 181 23.35 1.87 -7.10
CA ILE A 181 23.95 3.18 -6.81
C ILE A 181 23.06 3.99 -5.86
N HIS A 182 21.76 4.04 -6.12
CA HIS A 182 20.79 4.71 -5.25
C HIS A 182 20.87 4.17 -3.81
N ASN A 183 20.82 2.84 -3.65
CA ASN A 183 20.87 2.21 -2.33
C ASN A 183 22.21 2.41 -1.61
N ASP A 184 23.31 2.52 -2.37
CA ASP A 184 24.63 2.83 -1.79
C ASP A 184 24.71 4.29 -1.34
N LEU A 185 24.19 5.23 -2.14
CA LEU A 185 24.10 6.64 -1.76
C LEU A 185 23.29 6.87 -0.49
N LEU A 186 22.24 6.06 -0.25
CA LEU A 186 21.47 6.13 0.98
C LEU A 186 22.28 5.73 2.22
N LYS A 187 23.28 4.83 2.06
CA LYS A 187 24.14 4.35 3.16
C LYS A 187 25.27 5.31 3.49
N GLU A 188 25.80 6.03 2.49
CA GLU A 188 26.99 6.87 2.61
C GLU A 188 26.76 8.22 3.29
N HIS A 189 25.51 8.66 3.40
CA HIS A 189 25.16 9.96 3.99
C HIS A 189 25.92 11.18 3.44
N SER A 190 26.56 11.03 2.27
CA SER A 190 27.29 12.12 1.60
C SER A 190 26.38 13.16 0.98
N PHE A 191 25.12 12.79 0.73
CA PHE A 191 24.06 13.63 0.20
C PHE A 191 22.88 13.64 1.17
N GLU A 192 22.24 14.80 1.31
CA GLU A 192 21.09 14.99 2.18
C GLU A 192 19.85 14.31 1.60
N ARG A 193 19.80 14.15 0.29
CA ARG A 193 18.68 13.51 -0.41
C ARG A 193 19.08 12.83 -1.70
N VAL A 194 18.47 11.68 -1.96
CA VAL A 194 18.53 11.00 -3.27
C VAL A 194 17.12 10.95 -3.82
N ILE A 195 16.92 11.56 -4.99
CA ILE A 195 15.62 11.72 -5.64
C ILE A 195 15.62 10.84 -6.88
N TRP A 196 14.66 9.91 -6.95
CA TRP A 196 14.50 8.99 -8.08
C TRP A 196 13.25 9.32 -8.86
N VAL A 197 13.39 9.56 -10.17
CA VAL A 197 12.28 9.82 -11.09
C VAL A 197 12.48 9.01 -12.37
N THR A 198 11.45 8.28 -12.79
CA THR A 198 11.45 7.55 -14.07
C THR A 198 10.67 8.34 -15.11
N ILE A 199 11.30 8.61 -16.26
CA ILE A 199 10.72 9.39 -17.35
C ILE A 199 10.15 8.45 -18.40
N SER A 200 8.87 8.59 -18.72
CA SER A 200 8.26 7.86 -19.84
C SER A 200 8.66 8.47 -21.18
N LYS A 201 8.59 7.69 -22.26
CA LYS A 201 8.97 8.12 -23.61
C LYS A 201 8.26 9.40 -24.06
N ASP A 202 7.01 9.53 -23.71
CA ASP A 202 6.17 10.67 -24.05
C ASP A 202 5.94 11.56 -22.81
N PHE A 203 7.02 12.06 -22.22
CA PHE A 203 6.93 12.92 -21.06
C PHE A 203 6.49 14.35 -21.41
N SER A 204 5.73 14.99 -20.51
CA SER A 204 5.55 16.44 -20.52
C SER A 204 6.32 17.07 -19.36
N VAL A 205 6.68 18.35 -19.53
CA VAL A 205 7.35 19.10 -18.46
C VAL A 205 6.50 19.11 -17.18
N MET A 206 5.17 19.29 -17.31
CA MET A 206 4.26 19.29 -16.16
C MET A 206 4.25 17.95 -15.43
N LYS A 207 4.23 16.84 -16.17
CA LYS A 207 4.29 15.50 -15.57
C LYS A 207 5.60 15.28 -14.83
N LEU A 208 6.72 15.67 -15.42
CA LEU A 208 8.02 15.58 -14.76
C LEU A 208 8.09 16.44 -13.49
N GLN A 209 7.47 17.64 -13.52
CA GLN A 209 7.30 18.47 -12.34
C GLN A 209 6.48 17.79 -11.26
N ASP A 210 5.39 17.09 -11.62
CA ASP A 210 4.55 16.31 -10.70
C ASP A 210 5.32 15.12 -10.10
N ASP A 211 6.07 14.40 -10.92
CA ASP A 211 6.87 13.25 -10.49
C ASP A 211 7.98 13.68 -9.51
N ILE A 212 8.65 14.81 -9.78
CA ILE A 212 9.64 15.38 -8.86
C ILE A 212 8.98 15.86 -7.57
N ALA A 213 7.83 16.54 -7.66
CA ALA A 213 7.08 17.02 -6.50
C ALA A 213 6.62 15.85 -5.61
N SER A 214 6.16 14.77 -6.24
CA SER A 214 5.76 13.52 -5.54
C SER A 214 6.97 12.86 -4.86
N ALA A 215 8.11 12.77 -5.52
CA ALA A 215 9.35 12.24 -4.94
C ALA A 215 9.87 13.11 -3.77
N LEU A 216 9.59 14.41 -3.81
CA LEU A 216 9.85 15.35 -2.72
C LEU A 216 8.79 15.30 -1.63
N LYS A 217 7.69 14.55 -1.80
CA LYS A 217 6.53 14.46 -0.87
C LYS A 217 5.93 15.84 -0.56
N LEU A 218 5.80 16.68 -1.57
CA LEU A 218 5.21 18.00 -1.39
C LEU A 218 3.73 17.87 -1.00
N LYS A 219 3.36 18.56 0.07
CA LYS A 219 1.98 18.68 0.55
C LYS A 219 1.52 20.13 0.38
N GLY A 220 0.22 20.34 0.14
CA GLY A 220 -0.37 21.67 0.05
C GLY A 220 -0.80 22.05 -1.36
N ASP A 221 -0.71 23.35 -1.72
CA ASP A 221 -1.29 23.95 -2.93
C ASP A 221 -0.64 23.53 -4.27
N TRP A 222 0.31 22.59 -4.28
CA TRP A 222 0.94 22.10 -5.51
C TRP A 222 -0.08 21.68 -6.58
N GLY A 223 -1.13 20.98 -6.20
CA GLY A 223 -2.18 20.51 -7.11
C GLY A 223 -3.06 21.63 -7.69
N ASN A 224 -3.08 22.79 -7.07
CA ASN A 224 -3.87 23.96 -7.49
C ASN A 224 -3.12 24.83 -8.48
N GLU A 225 -1.77 24.75 -8.52
CA GLU A 225 -0.95 25.54 -9.45
C GLU A 225 -0.99 24.91 -10.84
N ARG A 226 -1.59 25.60 -11.79
CA ARG A 226 -1.74 25.15 -13.18
C ARG A 226 -0.71 25.74 -14.13
N ASP A 227 -0.01 26.77 -13.72
CA ASP A 227 1.01 27.42 -14.56
C ASP A 227 2.36 26.73 -14.50
N LYS A 228 2.85 26.29 -15.65
CA LYS A 228 4.13 25.59 -15.83
C LYS A 228 5.33 26.39 -15.27
N VAL A 229 5.32 27.72 -15.45
CA VAL A 229 6.43 28.59 -15.04
C VAL A 229 6.45 28.77 -13.52
N SER A 230 5.27 28.98 -12.93
CA SER A 230 5.11 29.06 -11.48
C SER A 230 5.56 27.77 -10.79
N ARG A 231 5.18 26.62 -11.33
CA ARG A 231 5.63 25.29 -10.85
C ARG A 231 7.16 25.13 -10.92
N ALA A 232 7.78 25.53 -12.02
CA ALA A 232 9.22 25.51 -12.18
C ALA A 232 9.91 26.37 -11.12
N ALA A 233 9.41 27.58 -10.85
CA ALA A 233 9.96 28.47 -9.83
C ALA A 233 9.88 27.86 -8.42
N ILE A 234 8.74 27.24 -8.08
CA ILE A 234 8.52 26.56 -6.80
C ILE A 234 9.52 25.38 -6.65
N LEU A 235 9.64 24.52 -7.67
CA LEU A 235 10.56 23.38 -7.64
C LEU A 235 12.01 23.83 -7.52
N LEU A 236 12.41 24.87 -8.26
CA LEU A 236 13.76 25.41 -8.22
C LEU A 236 14.13 25.90 -6.82
N GLU A 237 13.21 26.60 -6.17
CA GLU A 237 13.41 27.10 -4.80
C GLU A 237 13.52 25.94 -3.80
N LEU A 238 12.64 24.94 -3.93
CA LEU A 238 12.62 23.78 -3.06
C LEU A 238 13.89 22.93 -3.21
N LEU A 239 14.30 22.63 -4.44
CA LEU A 239 15.52 21.85 -4.69
C LEU A 239 16.78 22.57 -4.21
N LYS A 240 16.82 23.92 -4.27
CA LYS A 240 17.91 24.69 -3.66
C LYS A 240 17.92 24.61 -2.13
N LYS A 241 16.76 24.52 -1.50
CA LYS A 241 16.63 24.38 -0.04
C LYS A 241 16.97 22.96 0.49
N VAL A 242 16.87 21.95 -0.37
CA VAL A 242 17.20 20.55 -0.02
C VAL A 242 18.69 20.36 0.32
N GLY A 243 19.57 21.29 -0.06
CA GLY A 243 21.00 21.13 0.19
C GLY A 243 21.67 20.18 -0.82
N LYS A 244 22.68 19.41 -0.36
CA LYS A 244 23.40 18.46 -1.24
C LYS A 244 22.51 17.28 -1.60
N HIS A 245 22.15 17.15 -2.88
CA HIS A 245 21.27 16.08 -3.34
C HIS A 245 21.69 15.49 -4.68
N VAL A 246 21.25 14.25 -4.92
CA VAL A 246 21.39 13.58 -6.21
C VAL A 246 20.00 13.41 -6.82
N LEU A 247 19.79 13.94 -8.02
CA LEU A 247 18.59 13.69 -8.82
C LEU A 247 18.93 12.64 -9.88
N ILE A 248 18.25 11.50 -9.82
CA ILE A 248 18.39 10.39 -10.76
C ILE A 248 17.19 10.38 -11.68
N LEU A 249 17.39 10.67 -12.96
CA LEU A 249 16.40 10.62 -14.03
C LEU A 249 16.61 9.33 -14.84
N VAL A 250 15.63 8.41 -14.75
CA VAL A 250 15.72 7.11 -15.41
C VAL A 250 14.94 7.12 -16.71
N ASP A 251 15.55 6.54 -17.76
CA ASP A 251 14.98 6.40 -19.11
C ASP A 251 14.65 7.74 -19.80
N VAL A 252 15.62 8.62 -19.88
CA VAL A 252 15.52 9.90 -20.61
C VAL A 252 15.59 9.64 -22.10
N TRP A 253 14.56 10.03 -22.85
CA TRP A 253 14.46 9.78 -24.29
C TRP A 253 14.91 10.95 -25.15
N ASP A 254 14.71 12.16 -24.65
CA ASP A 254 15.03 13.41 -25.35
C ASP A 254 15.68 14.42 -24.42
N LYS A 255 16.14 15.55 -24.96
CA LYS A 255 16.71 16.64 -24.18
C LYS A 255 15.66 17.22 -23.22
N VAL A 256 15.98 17.23 -21.93
CA VAL A 256 15.17 17.86 -20.88
C VAL A 256 15.71 19.25 -20.59
N SER A 257 14.86 20.27 -20.71
CA SER A 257 15.20 21.62 -20.28
C SER A 257 15.12 21.72 -18.76
N LEU A 258 16.26 21.76 -18.08
CA LEU A 258 16.33 21.85 -16.62
C LEU A 258 15.63 23.10 -16.10
N GLU A 259 15.76 24.22 -16.81
CA GLU A 259 15.13 25.50 -16.47
C GLU A 259 13.61 25.42 -16.53
N GLU A 260 13.04 24.86 -17.62
CA GLU A 260 11.58 24.71 -17.76
C GLU A 260 10.95 23.77 -16.72
N VAL A 261 11.71 22.79 -16.25
CA VAL A 261 11.25 21.88 -15.20
C VAL A 261 11.40 22.50 -13.81
N GLY A 262 12.36 23.40 -13.64
CA GLY A 262 12.71 23.99 -12.35
C GLY A 262 13.79 23.19 -11.60
N ILE A 263 14.66 22.48 -12.34
CA ILE A 263 15.83 21.78 -11.76
C ILE A 263 17.02 22.74 -11.74
N PRO A 264 17.67 22.96 -10.59
CA PRO A 264 18.84 23.82 -10.52
C PRO A 264 20.00 23.24 -11.37
N GLU A 265 20.72 24.11 -12.07
CA GLU A 265 21.90 23.67 -12.84
C GLU A 265 22.95 23.06 -11.90
N PRO A 266 23.32 21.78 -12.10
CA PRO A 266 24.32 21.13 -11.28
C PRO A 266 25.68 21.81 -11.40
N SER A 267 26.21 22.29 -10.27
CA SER A 267 27.51 22.95 -10.19
C SER A 267 28.24 22.56 -8.91
N SER A 268 29.56 22.73 -8.89
CA SER A 268 30.37 22.48 -7.69
C SER A 268 29.89 23.28 -6.46
N SER A 269 29.33 24.47 -6.70
CA SER A 269 28.85 25.35 -5.64
C SER A 269 27.45 24.99 -5.13
N SER A 270 26.61 24.34 -5.95
CA SER A 270 25.24 23.96 -5.56
C SER A 270 25.18 22.64 -4.78
N GLY A 271 26.23 21.81 -4.85
CA GLY A 271 26.23 20.46 -4.28
C GLY A 271 25.19 19.49 -4.90
N CYS A 272 24.48 19.93 -5.95
CA CYS A 272 23.52 19.13 -6.68
C CYS A 272 24.24 18.28 -7.74
N LYS A 273 23.86 17.01 -7.85
CA LYS A 273 24.29 16.09 -8.91
C LYS A 273 23.08 15.62 -9.70
N LEU A 274 23.23 15.58 -11.02
CA LEU A 274 22.24 15.01 -11.93
C LEU A 274 22.81 13.74 -12.54
N VAL A 275 22.13 12.62 -12.37
CA VAL A 275 22.43 11.38 -13.07
C VAL A 275 21.26 11.04 -13.97
N LEU A 276 21.52 10.74 -15.24
CA LEU A 276 20.48 10.29 -16.14
C LEU A 276 20.85 8.96 -16.80
N THR A 277 19.83 8.14 -17.07
CA THR A 277 19.99 6.96 -17.91
C THR A 277 19.23 7.15 -19.21
N THR A 278 19.79 6.64 -20.32
CA THR A 278 19.19 6.76 -21.65
C THR A 278 19.64 5.64 -22.57
N ARG A 279 18.89 5.41 -23.66
CA ARG A 279 19.32 4.53 -24.76
C ARG A 279 20.20 5.26 -25.78
N SER A 280 20.25 6.60 -25.76
CA SER A 280 20.95 7.45 -26.74
C SER A 280 22.15 8.18 -26.14
N GLU A 281 23.33 7.94 -26.70
CA GLU A 281 24.53 8.73 -26.37
C GLU A 281 24.32 10.23 -26.64
N GLN A 282 23.54 10.53 -27.69
CA GLN A 282 23.30 11.92 -28.11
C GLN A 282 22.54 12.71 -27.05
N VAL A 283 21.60 12.08 -26.35
CA VAL A 283 20.90 12.70 -25.21
C VAL A 283 21.88 13.10 -24.11
N CYS A 284 22.83 12.21 -23.75
CA CYS A 284 23.87 12.54 -22.77
C CYS A 284 24.71 13.76 -23.21
N LYS A 285 25.07 13.83 -24.49
CA LYS A 285 25.84 14.97 -25.06
C LYS A 285 25.02 16.27 -25.04
N TYR A 286 23.74 16.23 -25.42
CA TYR A 286 22.84 17.39 -25.41
C TYR A 286 22.59 17.94 -24.01
N MET A 287 22.60 17.05 -23.01
CA MET A 287 22.44 17.41 -21.59
C MET A 287 23.77 17.89 -20.97
N GLY A 288 24.89 17.82 -21.69
CA GLY A 288 26.22 18.20 -21.18
C GLY A 288 26.74 17.25 -20.09
N CYS A 289 26.42 15.98 -20.18
CA CYS A 289 26.82 14.98 -19.19
C CYS A 289 28.21 14.41 -19.47
N LYS A 290 28.94 14.01 -18.41
CA LYS A 290 29.99 13.02 -18.52
C LYS A 290 29.36 11.69 -18.92
N VAL A 291 29.78 11.21 -20.13
CA VAL A 291 29.14 10.04 -20.76
C VAL A 291 29.79 8.75 -20.28
N ILE A 292 29.01 7.82 -19.81
CA ILE A 292 29.42 6.48 -19.37
C ILE A 292 28.61 5.43 -20.19
N LEU A 293 29.34 4.57 -20.90
CA LEU A 293 28.73 3.49 -21.68
C LEU A 293 28.57 2.23 -20.82
N LEU A 294 27.35 1.74 -20.71
CA LEU A 294 27.04 0.44 -20.14
C LEU A 294 27.06 -0.62 -21.26
N LYS A 295 28.05 -1.51 -21.22
CA LYS A 295 28.24 -2.58 -22.20
C LYS A 295 27.43 -3.82 -21.82
N PRO A 296 27.03 -4.68 -22.80
CA PRO A 296 26.53 -6.01 -22.50
C PRO A 296 27.50 -6.82 -21.64
N LEU A 297 26.99 -7.80 -20.89
CA LEU A 297 27.78 -8.73 -20.11
C LEU A 297 28.75 -9.55 -21.00
N SER A 298 29.87 -9.91 -20.47
CA SER A 298 30.76 -10.92 -21.08
C SER A 298 30.06 -12.28 -21.17
N GLU A 299 30.58 -13.21 -22.01
CA GLU A 299 29.98 -14.54 -22.12
C GLU A 299 29.99 -15.30 -20.79
N GLU A 300 30.99 -15.10 -19.95
CA GLU A 300 31.12 -15.70 -18.63
C GLU A 300 30.10 -15.10 -17.64
N GLU A 301 29.97 -13.79 -17.59
CA GLU A 301 29.00 -13.09 -16.73
C GLU A 301 27.56 -13.43 -17.13
N ALA A 302 27.28 -13.45 -18.45
CA ALA A 302 25.97 -13.84 -18.96
C ALA A 302 25.64 -15.30 -18.58
N LEU A 303 26.64 -16.20 -18.63
CA LEU A 303 26.44 -17.58 -18.18
C LEU A 303 26.19 -17.68 -16.68
N ILE A 304 26.90 -16.91 -15.86
CA ILE A 304 26.65 -16.88 -14.40
C ILE A 304 25.21 -16.39 -14.13
N LEU A 305 24.78 -15.31 -14.78
CA LEU A 305 23.41 -14.80 -14.64
C LEU A 305 22.36 -15.85 -15.04
N PHE A 306 22.60 -16.52 -16.16
CA PHE A 306 21.74 -17.59 -16.66
C PHE A 306 21.61 -18.75 -15.67
N LEU A 307 22.76 -19.26 -15.18
CA LEU A 307 22.79 -20.39 -14.24
C LEU A 307 22.14 -20.06 -12.89
N ASN A 308 22.24 -18.81 -12.43
CA ASN A 308 21.54 -18.35 -11.22
C ASN A 308 20.02 -18.34 -11.37
N LYS A 309 19.49 -18.22 -12.60
CA LYS A 309 18.05 -18.12 -12.88
C LYS A 309 17.40 -19.43 -13.27
N ILE A 310 18.11 -20.31 -14.01
CA ILE A 310 17.51 -21.51 -14.58
C ILE A 310 17.20 -22.60 -13.57
N GLY A 311 17.90 -22.62 -12.46
CA GLY A 311 17.70 -23.57 -11.36
C GLY A 311 18.76 -24.68 -11.25
N PRO A 312 18.90 -25.28 -10.07
CA PRO A 312 20.01 -26.16 -9.70
C PRO A 312 20.02 -27.51 -10.45
N THR A 313 18.86 -28.03 -10.84
CA THR A 313 18.76 -29.33 -11.52
C THR A 313 19.44 -29.34 -12.89
N ILE A 314 19.30 -28.26 -13.64
CA ILE A 314 19.89 -28.11 -14.98
C ILE A 314 21.39 -27.84 -14.87
N VAL A 315 21.79 -27.06 -13.88
CA VAL A 315 23.21 -26.71 -13.62
C VAL A 315 24.07 -27.97 -13.38
N GLN A 316 23.49 -29.05 -12.86
CA GLN A 316 24.17 -30.30 -12.54
C GLN A 316 24.31 -31.26 -13.75
N SER A 317 23.77 -30.92 -14.94
CA SER A 317 23.82 -31.77 -16.13
C SER A 317 25.03 -31.45 -17.02
N PRO A 318 26.10 -32.21 -17.00
CA PRO A 318 27.30 -31.97 -17.84
C PRO A 318 27.01 -32.05 -19.34
N THR A 319 25.98 -32.82 -19.73
CA THR A 319 25.62 -33.04 -21.13
C THR A 319 24.91 -31.81 -21.78
N LEU A 320 24.27 -30.97 -20.96
CA LEU A 320 23.58 -29.77 -21.42
C LEU A 320 24.51 -28.57 -21.52
N MET A 321 25.56 -28.48 -20.70
CA MET A 321 26.41 -27.29 -20.60
C MET A 321 26.94 -26.73 -21.94
N PRO A 322 27.39 -27.54 -22.90
CA PRO A 322 27.82 -27.00 -24.19
C PRO A 322 26.70 -26.31 -24.96
N THR A 323 25.47 -26.85 -24.92
CA THR A 323 24.30 -26.26 -25.61
C THR A 323 23.81 -25.01 -24.88
N LEU A 324 23.84 -25.01 -23.53
CA LEU A 324 23.50 -23.84 -22.71
C LEU A 324 24.43 -22.67 -23.01
N ARG A 325 25.75 -22.91 -23.08
CA ARG A 325 26.72 -21.86 -23.43
C ARG A 325 26.42 -21.23 -24.79
N LEU A 326 26.08 -22.04 -25.78
CA LEU A 326 25.70 -21.55 -27.11
C LEU A 326 24.40 -20.76 -27.08
N ALA A 327 23.39 -21.22 -26.32
CA ALA A 327 22.12 -20.51 -26.18
C ALA A 327 22.30 -19.15 -25.47
N VAL A 328 23.12 -19.09 -24.41
CA VAL A 328 23.46 -17.83 -23.71
C VAL A 328 24.23 -16.88 -24.63
N LYS A 329 25.10 -17.40 -25.49
CA LYS A 329 25.82 -16.59 -26.49
C LYS A 329 24.86 -15.90 -27.46
N GLU A 330 23.76 -16.58 -27.89
CA GLU A 330 22.72 -15.97 -28.74
C GLU A 330 21.97 -14.83 -28.03
N CYS A 331 22.01 -14.71 -26.69
CA CYS A 331 21.48 -13.58 -25.95
C CYS A 331 22.32 -12.30 -26.08
N ALA A 332 23.47 -12.35 -26.76
CA ALA A 332 24.38 -11.21 -27.00
C ALA A 332 24.81 -10.46 -25.72
N GLY A 333 24.88 -11.15 -24.58
CA GLY A 333 25.26 -10.58 -23.31
C GLY A 333 24.23 -9.61 -22.70
N LEU A 334 23.01 -9.53 -23.24
CA LEU A 334 21.97 -8.66 -22.69
C LEU A 334 21.31 -9.31 -21.48
N PRO A 335 21.41 -8.74 -20.27
CA PRO A 335 20.84 -9.32 -19.06
C PRO A 335 19.37 -9.72 -19.20
N LEU A 336 18.54 -8.85 -19.80
CA LEU A 336 17.12 -9.12 -20.01
C LEU A 336 16.88 -10.37 -20.86
N THR A 337 17.54 -10.49 -22.00
CA THR A 337 17.36 -11.65 -22.90
C THR A 337 17.88 -12.94 -22.25
N VAL A 338 18.95 -12.86 -21.46
CA VAL A 338 19.48 -13.97 -20.67
C VAL A 338 18.48 -14.43 -19.63
N VAL A 339 17.91 -13.50 -18.84
CA VAL A 339 16.95 -13.80 -17.79
C VAL A 339 15.65 -14.35 -18.36
N VAL A 340 15.15 -13.77 -19.45
CA VAL A 340 13.93 -14.23 -20.12
C VAL A 340 14.12 -15.62 -20.73
N LEU A 341 15.26 -15.90 -21.39
CA LEU A 341 15.58 -17.23 -21.87
C LEU A 341 15.65 -18.26 -20.74
N ALA A 342 16.32 -17.92 -19.64
CA ALA A 342 16.41 -18.80 -18.47
C ALA A 342 15.03 -19.09 -17.87
N GLY A 343 14.15 -18.09 -17.78
CA GLY A 343 12.77 -18.24 -17.30
C GLY A 343 11.95 -19.16 -18.20
N THR A 344 12.02 -18.94 -19.52
CA THR A 344 11.30 -19.73 -20.53
C THR A 344 11.68 -21.21 -20.50
N MET A 345 12.96 -21.50 -20.33
CA MET A 345 13.51 -22.84 -20.36
C MET A 345 13.71 -23.46 -18.96
N LYS A 346 13.15 -22.83 -17.93
CA LYS A 346 13.29 -23.29 -16.54
C LYS A 346 12.67 -24.66 -16.35
N GLY A 347 13.48 -25.58 -15.80
CA GLY A 347 13.05 -26.95 -15.53
C GLY A 347 13.13 -27.89 -16.76
N GLU A 348 13.55 -27.42 -17.93
CA GLU A 348 13.69 -28.25 -19.12
C GLU A 348 15.05 -28.93 -19.15
N ASP A 349 15.08 -30.25 -19.01
CA ASP A 349 16.30 -31.06 -18.94
C ASP A 349 16.60 -31.91 -20.18
N ASP A 350 15.71 -31.89 -21.20
CA ASP A 350 15.90 -32.63 -22.44
C ASP A 350 16.88 -31.93 -23.40
N PRO A 351 18.03 -32.58 -23.74
CA PRO A 351 18.98 -32.02 -24.69
C PRO A 351 18.41 -31.77 -26.10
N CYS A 352 17.37 -32.51 -26.53
CA CYS A 352 16.76 -32.33 -27.85
C CYS A 352 15.96 -31.04 -27.91
N ILE A 353 15.23 -30.71 -26.83
CA ILE A 353 14.48 -29.45 -26.70
C ILE A 353 15.45 -28.28 -26.71
N TRP A 354 16.55 -28.34 -25.98
CA TRP A 354 17.59 -27.31 -25.98
C TRP A 354 18.27 -27.10 -27.35
N LYS A 355 18.55 -28.18 -28.09
CA LYS A 355 19.09 -28.07 -29.45
C LYS A 355 18.11 -27.39 -30.41
N ASN A 356 16.82 -27.70 -30.27
CA ASN A 356 15.77 -27.06 -31.08
C ASN A 356 15.63 -25.57 -30.73
N ALA A 357 15.58 -25.24 -29.44
CA ALA A 357 15.54 -23.86 -28.96
C ALA A 357 16.71 -23.02 -29.48
N LEU A 358 17.93 -23.59 -29.43
CA LEU A 358 19.13 -22.93 -29.97
C LEU A 358 19.03 -22.69 -31.48
N LYS A 359 18.54 -23.67 -32.22
CA LYS A 359 18.32 -23.53 -33.67
C LYS A 359 17.33 -22.41 -33.99
N GLU A 360 16.20 -22.41 -33.32
CA GLU A 360 15.16 -21.40 -33.47
C GLU A 360 15.66 -19.98 -33.12
N LEU A 361 16.40 -19.80 -32.03
CA LEU A 361 17.01 -18.51 -31.67
C LEU A 361 17.93 -17.99 -32.76
N LYS A 362 18.79 -18.84 -33.32
CA LYS A 362 19.70 -18.47 -34.42
C LYS A 362 18.97 -18.05 -35.70
N GLU A 363 17.95 -18.81 -36.08
CA GLU A 363 17.15 -18.51 -37.27
C GLU A 363 16.45 -17.17 -37.15
N ARG A 364 15.84 -16.86 -36.01
CA ARG A 364 15.13 -15.59 -35.75
C ARG A 364 16.06 -14.38 -35.85
N VAL A 365 17.18 -14.42 -35.17
CA VAL A 365 18.16 -13.33 -35.16
C VAL A 365 18.77 -13.12 -36.55
N GLY A 366 18.99 -14.18 -37.32
CA GLY A 366 19.53 -14.09 -38.68
C GLY A 366 18.57 -13.50 -39.70
N MET A 367 17.28 -13.31 -39.38
CA MET A 367 16.27 -12.77 -40.29
C MET A 367 16.11 -11.24 -40.20
N VAL A 368 16.68 -10.59 -39.21
CA VAL A 368 16.49 -9.16 -38.97
C VAL A 368 17.81 -8.40 -38.95
N GLU A 369 17.77 -7.17 -39.40
CA GLU A 369 18.90 -6.25 -39.33
C GLU A 369 18.63 -5.17 -38.30
N GLY A 370 19.62 -4.89 -37.47
CA GLY A 370 19.59 -3.85 -36.44
C GLY A 370 19.41 -4.39 -35.02
N VAL A 371 20.16 -3.76 -34.13
CA VAL A 371 20.32 -4.25 -32.76
C VAL A 371 19.02 -4.31 -31.97
N GLU A 372 18.14 -3.31 -32.14
CA GLU A 372 16.84 -3.30 -31.44
C GLU A 372 15.90 -4.37 -31.98
N ALA A 373 15.88 -4.59 -33.30
CA ALA A 373 15.09 -5.67 -33.92
C ALA A 373 15.56 -7.05 -33.46
N GLU A 374 16.86 -7.26 -33.34
CA GLU A 374 17.42 -8.50 -32.79
C GLU A 374 17.01 -8.74 -31.33
N VAL A 375 16.98 -7.72 -30.49
CA VAL A 375 16.50 -7.84 -29.09
C VAL A 375 15.04 -8.28 -29.07
N ILE A 376 14.20 -7.64 -29.89
CA ILE A 376 12.77 -7.98 -29.98
C ILE A 376 12.59 -9.44 -30.44
N GLU A 377 13.33 -9.90 -31.46
CA GLU A 377 13.22 -11.28 -31.96
C GLU A 377 13.68 -12.33 -30.92
N ARG A 378 14.73 -12.01 -30.13
CA ARG A 378 15.14 -12.87 -29.00
C ARG A 378 14.04 -12.97 -27.94
N LEU A 379 13.37 -11.86 -27.64
CA LEU A 379 12.27 -11.84 -26.65
C LEU A 379 11.01 -12.55 -27.18
N LYS A 380 10.69 -12.44 -28.50
CA LYS A 380 9.58 -13.16 -29.13
C LYS A 380 9.69 -14.66 -29.00
N PHE A 381 10.90 -15.21 -28.92
CA PHE A 381 11.11 -16.62 -28.61
C PHE A 381 10.35 -17.05 -27.35
N SER A 382 10.44 -16.27 -26.27
CA SER A 382 9.76 -16.58 -25.01
C SER A 382 8.25 -16.46 -25.12
N PHE A 383 7.74 -15.47 -25.85
CA PHE A 383 6.32 -15.34 -26.12
C PHE A 383 5.76 -16.53 -26.89
N ASP A 384 6.45 -16.98 -27.93
CA ASP A 384 6.01 -18.11 -28.75
C ASP A 384 6.03 -19.43 -27.98
N HIS A 385 6.94 -19.57 -27.01
CA HIS A 385 7.03 -20.72 -26.09
C HIS A 385 5.96 -20.74 -25.00
N LEU A 386 5.13 -19.70 -24.87
CA LEU A 386 3.90 -19.76 -24.08
C LEU A 386 2.93 -20.73 -24.76
N LYS A 387 2.78 -21.93 -24.20
CA LYS A 387 2.02 -23.05 -24.80
C LYS A 387 0.51 -22.82 -24.89
N ASP A 388 -0.02 -21.83 -24.17
CA ASP A 388 -1.45 -21.53 -24.05
C ASP A 388 -1.77 -20.20 -24.74
N GLU A 389 -2.64 -20.22 -25.76
CA GLU A 389 -3.05 -19.01 -26.49
C GLU A 389 -3.73 -17.98 -25.57
N LYS A 390 -4.48 -18.44 -24.56
CA LYS A 390 -5.07 -17.52 -23.56
C LYS A 390 -4.00 -16.84 -22.74
N LEU A 391 -2.93 -17.52 -22.38
CA LEU A 391 -1.79 -16.94 -21.67
C LEU A 391 -1.10 -15.89 -22.56
N LYS A 392 -0.97 -16.13 -23.87
CA LYS A 392 -0.47 -15.12 -24.82
C LYS A 392 -1.36 -13.88 -24.88
N HIS A 393 -2.68 -14.06 -24.93
CA HIS A 393 -3.62 -12.93 -24.90
C HIS A 393 -3.55 -12.16 -23.56
N CYS A 394 -3.44 -12.85 -22.41
CA CYS A 394 -3.24 -12.21 -21.12
C CYS A 394 -1.97 -11.36 -21.09
N PHE A 395 -0.88 -11.88 -21.65
CA PHE A 395 0.37 -11.14 -21.76
C PHE A 395 0.23 -9.90 -22.67
N LEU A 396 -0.31 -10.06 -23.89
CA LEU A 396 -0.49 -8.95 -24.83
C LEU A 396 -1.43 -7.87 -24.28
N TYR A 397 -2.40 -8.24 -23.42
CA TYR A 397 -3.29 -7.30 -22.77
C TYR A 397 -2.53 -6.33 -21.85
N CYS A 398 -1.46 -6.78 -21.20
CA CYS A 398 -0.65 -5.91 -20.33
C CYS A 398 -0.04 -4.71 -21.10
N ALA A 399 0.19 -4.84 -22.40
CA ALA A 399 0.71 -3.76 -23.23
C ALA A 399 -0.32 -2.64 -23.51
N LEU A 400 -1.62 -2.86 -23.21
CA LEU A 400 -2.67 -1.84 -23.30
C LEU A 400 -2.54 -0.74 -22.23
N TYR A 401 -1.76 -1.00 -21.19
CA TYR A 401 -1.43 0.01 -20.18
C TYR A 401 -0.29 0.92 -20.65
N PRO A 402 -0.19 2.14 -20.09
CA PRO A 402 0.95 3.02 -20.38
C PRO A 402 2.30 2.38 -20.03
N GLU A 403 3.36 2.91 -20.61
CA GLU A 403 4.72 2.52 -20.28
C GLU A 403 5.02 2.77 -18.79
N ASN A 404 5.72 1.84 -18.14
CA ASN A 404 6.07 1.88 -16.71
C ASN A 404 4.87 1.95 -15.73
N PHE A 405 3.65 1.71 -16.21
CA PHE A 405 2.45 1.76 -15.37
C PHE A 405 2.44 0.61 -14.36
N PRO A 406 2.22 0.88 -13.05
CA PRO A 406 2.04 -0.17 -12.05
C PRO A 406 0.63 -0.76 -12.18
N ILE A 407 0.52 -1.95 -12.75
CA ILE A 407 -0.77 -2.63 -12.97
C ILE A 407 -1.11 -3.42 -11.70
N TRP A 408 -2.25 -3.13 -11.10
CA TRP A 408 -2.71 -3.87 -9.92
C TRP A 408 -3.12 -5.28 -10.31
N GLU A 409 -2.72 -6.26 -9.51
CA GLU A 409 -2.96 -7.67 -9.82
C GLU A 409 -4.46 -7.98 -9.98
N ASP A 410 -5.26 -7.53 -9.03
CA ASP A 410 -6.70 -7.76 -9.04
C ASP A 410 -7.40 -7.05 -10.22
N GLU A 411 -7.00 -5.80 -10.53
CA GLU A 411 -7.52 -5.08 -11.71
C GLU A 411 -7.20 -5.82 -13.00
N LEU A 412 -5.97 -6.31 -13.13
CA LEU A 412 -5.54 -7.03 -14.33
C LEU A 412 -6.29 -8.35 -14.49
N ILE A 413 -6.47 -9.10 -13.41
CA ILE A 413 -7.25 -10.35 -13.42
C ILE A 413 -8.69 -10.07 -13.80
N GLU A 414 -9.30 -9.02 -13.25
CA GLU A 414 -10.64 -8.59 -13.62
C GLU A 414 -10.77 -8.26 -15.11
N CYS A 415 -9.80 -7.53 -15.67
CA CYS A 415 -9.75 -7.24 -17.10
C CYS A 415 -9.67 -8.53 -17.93
N TRP A 416 -8.88 -9.52 -17.54
CA TRP A 416 -8.79 -10.80 -18.24
C TRP A 416 -10.09 -11.62 -18.15
N ILE A 417 -10.85 -11.48 -17.04
CA ILE A 417 -12.19 -12.09 -16.91
C ILE A 417 -13.18 -11.39 -17.85
N ASP A 418 -13.15 -10.06 -17.92
CA ASP A 418 -14.01 -9.25 -18.79
C ASP A 418 -13.77 -9.57 -20.28
N GLU A 419 -12.50 -9.77 -20.65
CA GLU A 419 -12.06 -10.20 -21.98
C GLU A 419 -12.32 -11.69 -22.27
N ARG A 420 -12.78 -12.47 -21.29
CA ARG A 420 -12.99 -13.92 -21.37
C ARG A 420 -11.72 -14.74 -21.66
N PHE A 421 -10.55 -14.20 -21.33
CA PHE A 421 -9.32 -15.00 -21.34
C PHE A 421 -9.34 -16.02 -20.19
N ILE A 422 -10.01 -15.66 -19.09
CA ILE A 422 -10.35 -16.54 -17.99
C ILE A 422 -11.86 -16.82 -18.06
N ASP A 423 -12.23 -17.97 -18.56
CA ASP A 423 -13.63 -18.39 -18.72
C ASP A 423 -13.84 -19.84 -18.27
N LYS A 424 -15.11 -20.31 -18.31
CA LYS A 424 -15.52 -21.68 -18.02
C LYS A 424 -15.30 -22.14 -16.57
N MET A 425 -15.18 -21.20 -15.64
CA MET A 425 -15.17 -21.47 -14.20
C MET A 425 -16.58 -21.27 -13.63
N ASN A 426 -16.90 -22.03 -12.59
CA ASN A 426 -18.22 -21.97 -11.96
C ASN A 426 -18.31 -20.78 -11.02
N THR A 427 -17.23 -20.48 -10.31
CA THR A 427 -17.14 -19.45 -9.30
C THR A 427 -16.17 -18.33 -9.72
N ARG A 428 -16.36 -17.15 -9.14
CA ARG A 428 -15.47 -16.03 -9.34
C ARG A 428 -14.12 -16.27 -8.66
N GLN A 429 -14.12 -16.97 -7.53
CA GLN A 429 -12.86 -17.35 -6.86
C GLN A 429 -12.00 -18.25 -7.72
N GLU A 430 -12.57 -19.26 -8.38
CA GLU A 430 -11.82 -20.09 -9.34
C GLU A 430 -11.23 -19.27 -10.47
N MET A 431 -11.93 -18.20 -10.94
CA MET A 431 -11.40 -17.28 -11.94
C MET A 431 -10.21 -16.48 -11.42
N ASN A 432 -10.30 -15.96 -10.18
CA ASN A 432 -9.21 -15.24 -9.53
C ASN A 432 -7.98 -16.14 -9.30
N ASP A 433 -8.18 -17.35 -8.78
CA ASP A 433 -7.09 -18.32 -8.57
C ASP A 433 -6.38 -18.65 -9.88
N LYS A 434 -7.15 -18.80 -10.98
CA LYS A 434 -6.59 -18.97 -12.31
C LYS A 434 -5.83 -17.75 -12.78
N GLY A 435 -6.32 -16.54 -12.50
CA GLY A 435 -5.66 -15.28 -12.79
C GLY A 435 -4.29 -15.19 -12.11
N HIS A 436 -4.23 -15.46 -10.82
CA HIS A 436 -2.97 -15.50 -10.07
C HIS A 436 -2.02 -16.57 -10.60
N ALA A 437 -2.52 -17.75 -11.00
CA ALA A 437 -1.70 -18.77 -11.64
C ALA A 437 -1.13 -18.31 -13.00
N ILE A 438 -1.87 -17.51 -13.76
CA ILE A 438 -1.41 -16.88 -15.00
C ILE A 438 -0.33 -15.83 -14.70
N LEU A 439 -0.57 -14.94 -13.75
CA LEU A 439 0.40 -13.94 -13.30
C LEU A 439 1.72 -14.61 -12.92
N LYS A 440 1.64 -15.67 -12.11
CA LYS A 440 2.82 -16.41 -11.68
C LYS A 440 3.60 -17.02 -12.84
N LYS A 441 2.91 -17.55 -13.85
CA LYS A 441 3.58 -18.07 -15.06
C LYS A 441 4.27 -16.98 -15.85
N LEU A 442 3.66 -15.79 -15.99
CA LEU A 442 4.28 -14.67 -16.70
C LEU A 442 5.51 -14.14 -15.95
N GLU A 443 5.47 -14.13 -14.61
CA GLU A 443 6.63 -13.82 -13.77
C GLU A 443 7.76 -14.85 -13.91
N ASP A 444 7.43 -16.13 -13.82
CA ASP A 444 8.41 -17.22 -13.91
C ASP A 444 9.12 -17.21 -15.27
N ASN A 445 8.45 -16.76 -16.34
CA ASN A 445 9.03 -16.51 -17.66
C ASN A 445 9.70 -15.13 -17.78
N CYS A 446 9.75 -14.35 -16.71
CA CYS A 446 10.34 -13.00 -16.67
C CYS A 446 9.74 -12.03 -17.69
N LEU A 447 8.47 -12.24 -18.08
CA LEU A 447 7.70 -11.36 -18.97
C LEU A 447 6.97 -10.24 -18.19
N LEU A 448 6.74 -10.45 -16.90
CA LEU A 448 6.27 -9.43 -15.95
C LEU A 448 7.20 -9.38 -14.73
N GLU A 449 7.34 -8.21 -14.16
CA GLU A 449 8.13 -7.94 -12.96
C GLU A 449 7.22 -7.58 -11.80
N ASN A 450 7.61 -7.99 -10.58
CA ASN A 450 6.97 -7.54 -9.36
C ASN A 450 7.38 -6.10 -9.06
N GLY A 451 6.43 -5.32 -8.61
CA GLY A 451 6.64 -3.97 -8.13
C GLY A 451 5.69 -3.64 -7.00
N THR A 452 5.83 -2.44 -6.47
CA THR A 452 4.86 -1.82 -5.58
C THR A 452 4.41 -0.49 -6.17
N ASN A 453 3.19 -0.09 -5.86
CA ASN A 453 2.69 1.23 -6.21
C ASN A 453 3.12 2.28 -5.16
N GLN A 454 2.63 3.50 -5.29
CA GLN A 454 2.88 4.60 -4.34
C GLN A 454 2.31 4.37 -2.92
N TYR A 455 1.48 3.34 -2.74
CA TYR A 455 0.86 2.92 -1.47
C TYR A 455 1.43 1.61 -0.94
N ASP A 456 2.61 1.18 -1.44
CA ASP A 456 3.28 -0.09 -1.13
C ASP A 456 2.45 -1.37 -1.42
N GLN A 457 1.40 -1.25 -2.26
CA GLN A 457 0.59 -2.40 -2.65
C GLN A 457 1.25 -3.17 -3.80
N PRO A 458 1.13 -4.51 -3.84
CA PRO A 458 1.69 -5.34 -4.90
C PRO A 458 1.13 -4.96 -6.28
N CYS A 459 2.01 -4.80 -7.25
CA CYS A 459 1.64 -4.55 -8.64
C CYS A 459 2.58 -5.28 -9.60
N LYS A 460 2.15 -5.40 -10.84
CA LYS A 460 2.95 -5.93 -11.95
C LYS A 460 3.41 -4.80 -12.85
N LYS A 461 4.62 -4.96 -13.38
CA LYS A 461 5.18 -4.06 -14.39
C LYS A 461 5.68 -4.86 -15.58
N MET A 462 5.57 -4.29 -16.75
CA MET A 462 6.17 -4.84 -17.96
C MET A 462 7.42 -4.03 -18.30
N HIS A 463 8.55 -4.71 -18.42
CA HIS A 463 9.81 -4.04 -18.82
C HIS A 463 9.65 -3.45 -20.22
N ASP A 464 10.23 -2.27 -20.48
CA ASP A 464 10.06 -1.54 -21.75
C ASP A 464 10.37 -2.37 -23.00
N ALA A 465 11.49 -3.11 -23.01
CA ALA A 465 11.83 -3.96 -24.17
C ALA A 465 10.85 -5.13 -24.36
N VAL A 466 10.25 -5.64 -23.27
CA VAL A 466 9.18 -6.65 -23.33
C VAL A 466 7.89 -6.02 -23.86
N ARG A 467 7.62 -4.76 -23.47
CA ARG A 467 6.50 -3.98 -24.01
C ARG A 467 6.71 -3.68 -25.51
N ASP A 468 7.91 -3.27 -25.91
CA ASP A 468 8.26 -3.04 -27.32
C ASP A 468 8.03 -4.32 -28.15
N MET A 469 8.37 -5.50 -27.61
CA MET A 469 8.07 -6.79 -28.22
C MET A 469 6.55 -7.01 -28.36
N ALA A 470 5.77 -6.78 -27.31
CA ALA A 470 4.32 -6.93 -27.33
C ALA A 470 3.67 -5.96 -28.33
N LEU A 471 4.13 -4.71 -28.41
CA LEU A 471 3.70 -3.72 -29.40
C LEU A 471 4.05 -4.16 -30.82
N SER A 472 5.24 -4.73 -31.05
CA SER A 472 5.63 -5.29 -32.34
C SER A 472 4.72 -6.43 -32.79
N ILE A 473 4.32 -7.32 -31.87
CA ILE A 473 3.38 -8.41 -32.15
C ILE A 473 1.99 -7.85 -32.50
N THR A 474 1.48 -6.95 -31.64
CA THR A 474 0.13 -6.41 -31.76
C THR A 474 -0.03 -5.38 -32.87
N SER A 475 1.04 -4.93 -33.51
CA SER A 475 0.99 -4.12 -34.73
C SER A 475 0.59 -4.93 -35.95
N ILE A 476 0.70 -6.26 -35.88
CA ILE A 476 0.46 -7.18 -37.03
C ILE A 476 -0.78 -8.04 -36.78
N ASN A 477 -0.71 -8.96 -35.81
CA ASN A 477 -1.79 -9.89 -35.47
C ASN A 477 -1.61 -10.49 -34.05
N PRO A 478 -2.60 -10.38 -33.14
CA PRO A 478 -3.81 -9.56 -33.24
C PRO A 478 -3.49 -8.07 -33.38
N ARG A 479 -4.31 -7.31 -34.09
CA ARG A 479 -4.02 -5.89 -34.33
C ARG A 479 -4.64 -5.01 -33.27
N TYR A 480 -3.78 -4.33 -32.52
CA TYR A 480 -4.17 -3.37 -31.49
C TYR A 480 -3.71 -1.96 -31.84
N MET A 481 -4.50 -0.96 -31.48
CA MET A 481 -4.07 0.44 -31.47
C MET A 481 -3.80 0.82 -30.01
N ILE A 482 -2.52 0.96 -29.67
CA ILE A 482 -2.07 1.24 -28.29
C ILE A 482 -1.40 2.60 -28.25
N GLN A 483 -2.13 3.59 -27.75
CA GLN A 483 -1.67 4.98 -27.60
C GLN A 483 -1.98 5.46 -26.18
N ALA A 484 -1.76 4.57 -25.21
CA ALA A 484 -2.02 4.85 -23.79
C ALA A 484 -0.86 5.65 -23.18
N GLY A 485 -1.19 6.75 -22.48
CA GLY A 485 -0.21 7.58 -21.75
C GLY A 485 0.63 8.50 -22.62
N LEU A 486 0.26 8.72 -23.88
CA LEU A 486 1.00 9.54 -24.86
C LEU A 486 0.65 11.04 -24.77
N GLN A 487 -0.03 11.49 -23.73
CA GLN A 487 -0.44 12.90 -23.56
C GLN A 487 -1.32 13.45 -24.70
N LEU A 488 -2.05 12.59 -25.39
CA LEU A 488 -2.92 12.99 -26.51
C LEU A 488 -4.01 13.92 -26.01
N GLU A 489 -4.17 15.08 -26.65
CA GLU A 489 -5.25 16.02 -26.40
C GLU A 489 -6.48 15.73 -27.26
N LYS A 490 -6.30 15.00 -28.37
CA LYS A 490 -7.34 14.65 -29.34
C LYS A 490 -7.31 13.16 -29.65
N LEU A 491 -8.45 12.63 -30.09
CA LEU A 491 -8.52 11.29 -30.61
C LEU A 491 -7.61 11.11 -31.85
N PRO A 492 -7.10 9.89 -32.11
CA PRO A 492 -6.46 9.53 -33.37
C PRO A 492 -7.38 9.87 -34.56
N LYS A 493 -6.78 10.19 -35.69
CA LYS A 493 -7.54 10.49 -36.92
C LYS A 493 -8.34 9.30 -37.38
N GLU A 494 -9.41 9.53 -38.16
CA GLU A 494 -10.23 8.44 -38.72
C GLU A 494 -9.41 7.42 -39.54
N GLU A 495 -8.34 7.89 -40.19
CA GLU A 495 -7.42 7.05 -40.98
C GLU A 495 -6.66 6.01 -40.13
N ASP A 496 -6.45 6.31 -38.84
CA ASP A 496 -5.75 5.44 -37.89
C ASP A 496 -6.65 4.29 -37.41
N TRP A 497 -7.98 4.43 -37.54
CA TRP A 497 -8.96 3.41 -37.17
C TRP A 497 -9.13 2.39 -38.28
N ILE A 498 -8.23 1.43 -38.38
CA ILE A 498 -8.22 0.43 -39.40
C ILE A 498 -9.31 -0.64 -39.14
N ARG A 499 -9.89 -1.24 -40.19
CA ARG A 499 -11.05 -2.14 -40.06
C ARG A 499 -10.79 -3.43 -39.29
N ASP A 500 -9.55 -3.87 -39.20
CA ASP A 500 -9.11 -5.09 -38.53
C ASP A 500 -8.54 -4.89 -37.14
N ILE A 501 -8.72 -3.70 -36.57
CA ILE A 501 -8.36 -3.42 -35.15
C ILE A 501 -9.29 -4.23 -34.26
N GLU A 502 -8.69 -5.00 -33.35
CA GLU A 502 -9.39 -5.78 -32.34
C GLU A 502 -9.51 -5.04 -30.99
N LYS A 503 -8.46 -4.29 -30.61
CA LYS A 503 -8.44 -3.55 -29.35
C LYS A 503 -7.85 -2.16 -29.54
N VAL A 504 -8.44 -1.21 -28.81
CA VAL A 504 -7.98 0.18 -28.78
C VAL A 504 -7.76 0.58 -27.33
N SER A 505 -6.57 1.09 -27.02
CA SER A 505 -6.27 1.70 -25.74
C SER A 505 -5.78 3.13 -25.93
N LEU A 506 -6.57 4.06 -25.44
CA LEU A 506 -6.28 5.50 -25.34
C LEU A 506 -6.31 5.95 -23.87
N ARG A 507 -6.12 5.01 -22.94
CA ARG A 507 -6.14 5.27 -21.50
C ARG A 507 -5.08 6.30 -21.09
N ASN A 508 -5.38 7.07 -20.06
CA ASN A 508 -4.39 7.92 -19.41
C ASN A 508 -3.76 8.97 -20.34
N ASN A 509 -4.61 9.65 -21.10
CA ASN A 509 -4.25 10.78 -21.96
C ASN A 509 -4.97 12.07 -21.49
N SER A 510 -4.87 13.14 -22.25
CA SER A 510 -5.49 14.45 -21.99
C SER A 510 -6.67 14.75 -22.91
N ILE A 511 -7.32 13.70 -23.45
CA ILE A 511 -8.43 13.85 -24.41
C ILE A 511 -9.65 14.42 -23.66
N SER A 512 -10.05 15.64 -23.98
CA SER A 512 -11.17 16.32 -23.33
C SER A 512 -12.48 16.30 -24.14
N GLU A 513 -12.36 16.16 -25.46
CA GLU A 513 -13.51 16.23 -26.37
C GLU A 513 -13.44 15.17 -27.46
N ILE A 514 -14.58 14.59 -27.77
CA ILE A 514 -14.78 13.77 -28.97
C ILE A 514 -15.60 14.63 -29.97
N PRO A 515 -15.07 14.93 -31.17
CA PRO A 515 -15.77 15.75 -32.16
C PRO A 515 -17.15 15.18 -32.50
N ILE A 516 -18.15 16.04 -32.71
CA ILE A 516 -19.54 15.64 -32.97
C ILE A 516 -19.67 14.84 -34.28
N ASP A 517 -18.86 15.16 -35.26
CA ASP A 517 -18.78 14.50 -36.56
C ASP A 517 -17.88 13.25 -36.56
N MET A 518 -17.17 12.98 -35.45
CA MET A 518 -16.33 11.80 -35.34
C MET A 518 -17.17 10.53 -35.39
N SER A 519 -16.97 9.78 -36.45
CA SER A 519 -17.59 8.47 -36.65
C SER A 519 -16.51 7.52 -37.13
N PRO A 520 -15.84 6.79 -36.23
CA PRO A 520 -14.81 5.84 -36.64
C PRO A 520 -15.33 4.91 -37.75
N PRO A 521 -14.49 4.54 -38.74
CA PRO A 521 -14.93 3.62 -39.81
C PRO A 521 -15.41 2.30 -39.19
N LYS A 522 -16.14 1.49 -39.98
CA LYS A 522 -16.67 0.19 -39.48
C LYS A 522 -15.55 -0.70 -38.94
N CYS A 523 -15.36 -0.65 -37.62
CA CYS A 523 -14.42 -1.48 -36.87
C CYS A 523 -15.10 -2.82 -36.54
N GLN A 524 -15.12 -3.74 -37.52
CA GLN A 524 -15.86 -4.99 -37.39
C GLN A 524 -15.23 -6.00 -36.43
N LEU A 525 -13.95 -5.85 -36.11
CA LEU A 525 -13.26 -6.75 -35.18
C LEU A 525 -13.04 -6.12 -33.80
N LEU A 526 -13.41 -4.85 -33.63
CA LEU A 526 -13.18 -4.12 -32.34
C LEU A 526 -14.03 -4.72 -31.23
N THR A 527 -13.36 -5.35 -30.29
CA THR A 527 -13.97 -5.97 -29.11
C THR A 527 -13.75 -5.14 -27.85
N THR A 528 -12.68 -4.34 -27.79
CA THR A 528 -12.26 -3.65 -26.58
C THR A 528 -11.88 -2.20 -26.88
N LEU A 529 -12.50 -1.27 -26.14
CA LEU A 529 -12.21 0.15 -26.21
C LEU A 529 -11.96 0.71 -24.82
N LEU A 530 -10.72 1.14 -24.58
CA LEU A 530 -10.27 1.68 -23.29
C LEU A 530 -9.99 3.17 -23.44
N LEU A 531 -10.87 4.00 -22.89
CA LEU A 531 -10.81 5.46 -22.88
C LEU A 531 -10.63 6.02 -21.46
N GLY A 532 -10.52 5.17 -20.46
CA GLY A 532 -10.43 5.54 -19.06
C GLY A 532 -9.28 6.49 -18.75
N ARG A 533 -9.41 7.29 -17.68
CA ARG A 533 -8.42 8.29 -17.23
C ARG A 533 -8.13 9.35 -18.31
N ASN A 534 -9.20 9.86 -18.93
CA ASN A 534 -9.18 11.00 -19.83
C ASN A 534 -10.21 12.03 -19.34
N PRO A 535 -9.98 13.33 -19.47
CA PRO A 535 -10.96 14.35 -19.06
C PRO A 535 -12.13 14.52 -20.06
N ILE A 536 -12.58 13.42 -20.69
CA ILE A 536 -13.68 13.43 -21.67
C ILE A 536 -14.97 13.85 -20.99
N LYS A 537 -15.66 14.87 -21.53
CA LYS A 537 -16.93 15.36 -20.99
C LYS A 537 -18.16 14.81 -21.71
N LYS A 538 -18.07 14.65 -23.02
CA LYS A 538 -19.21 14.22 -23.87
C LYS A 538 -18.76 13.29 -24.95
N ILE A 539 -19.60 12.31 -25.26
CA ILE A 539 -19.40 11.36 -26.35
C ILE A 539 -20.60 11.52 -27.31
N PRO A 540 -20.40 11.80 -28.60
CA PRO A 540 -21.50 11.94 -29.55
C PRO A 540 -22.17 10.60 -29.87
N ASN A 541 -23.45 10.61 -30.24
CA ASN A 541 -24.22 9.43 -30.61
C ASN A 541 -23.61 8.67 -31.81
N SER A 542 -22.97 9.37 -32.75
CA SER A 542 -22.31 8.78 -33.91
C SER A 542 -21.13 7.89 -33.57
N PHE A 543 -20.48 8.08 -32.43
CA PHE A 543 -19.19 7.45 -32.09
C PHE A 543 -19.26 5.91 -32.01
N PHE A 544 -20.30 5.35 -31.39
CA PHE A 544 -20.43 3.90 -31.19
C PHE A 544 -21.16 3.18 -32.34
N MET A 545 -21.74 3.90 -33.29
CA MET A 545 -22.61 3.31 -34.33
C MET A 545 -21.91 2.27 -35.22
N ASN A 546 -20.60 2.40 -35.37
CA ASN A 546 -19.79 1.54 -36.25
C ASN A 546 -18.97 0.46 -35.45
N MET A 547 -19.33 0.20 -34.18
CA MET A 547 -18.63 -0.77 -33.31
C MET A 547 -19.55 -1.90 -32.84
N PRO A 548 -20.15 -2.69 -33.76
CA PRO A 548 -21.22 -3.65 -33.41
C PRO A 548 -20.76 -4.81 -32.53
N PHE A 549 -19.44 -5.12 -32.51
CA PHE A 549 -18.88 -6.24 -31.78
C PHE A 549 -18.19 -5.82 -30.47
N LEU A 550 -18.31 -4.54 -30.09
CA LEU A 550 -17.72 -4.04 -28.85
C LEU A 550 -18.25 -4.85 -27.65
N SER A 551 -17.32 -5.43 -26.92
CA SER A 551 -17.55 -6.32 -25.77
C SER A 551 -17.14 -5.68 -24.45
N VAL A 552 -16.04 -4.93 -24.44
CA VAL A 552 -15.53 -4.25 -23.26
C VAL A 552 -15.40 -2.75 -23.57
N LEU A 553 -16.08 -1.93 -22.78
CA LEU A 553 -15.99 -0.47 -22.84
C LEU A 553 -15.56 0.06 -21.46
N ASP A 554 -14.39 0.71 -21.43
CA ASP A 554 -13.87 1.36 -20.23
C ASP A 554 -13.83 2.87 -20.42
N LEU A 555 -14.62 3.55 -19.61
CA LEU A 555 -14.71 5.01 -19.48
C LEU A 555 -14.38 5.47 -18.06
N SER A 556 -13.79 4.61 -17.24
CA SER A 556 -13.50 4.88 -15.83
C SER A 556 -12.62 6.13 -15.68
N PHE A 557 -12.90 6.91 -14.65
CA PHE A 557 -12.16 8.15 -14.34
C PHE A 557 -12.19 9.17 -15.48
N THR A 558 -13.35 9.33 -16.15
CA THR A 558 -13.62 10.39 -17.12
C THR A 558 -14.59 11.42 -16.53
N ASN A 559 -14.64 12.62 -17.14
CA ASN A 559 -15.51 13.70 -16.71
C ASN A 559 -16.86 13.69 -17.45
N ILE A 560 -17.31 12.51 -17.92
CA ILE A 560 -18.57 12.40 -18.66
C ILE A 560 -19.77 12.74 -17.78
N GLU A 561 -20.65 13.62 -18.30
CA GLU A 561 -21.90 14.03 -17.63
C GLU A 561 -23.06 13.07 -17.92
N CYS A 562 -23.09 12.52 -19.14
CA CYS A 562 -24.07 11.55 -19.60
C CYS A 562 -23.49 10.65 -20.71
N LEU A 563 -24.05 9.45 -20.86
CA LEU A 563 -23.73 8.56 -21.96
C LEU A 563 -24.68 8.78 -23.14
N PRO A 564 -24.21 8.61 -24.40
CA PRO A 564 -25.08 8.69 -25.56
C PRO A 564 -26.02 7.48 -25.66
N ASP A 565 -27.22 7.67 -26.22
CA ASP A 565 -28.22 6.61 -26.37
C ASP A 565 -27.72 5.43 -27.23
N SER A 566 -26.77 5.67 -28.14
CA SER A 566 -26.14 4.63 -28.98
C SER A 566 -25.45 3.53 -28.18
N ILE A 567 -25.10 3.75 -26.92
CA ILE A 567 -24.58 2.67 -26.06
C ILE A 567 -25.61 1.56 -25.89
N SER A 568 -26.90 1.87 -25.82
CA SER A 568 -27.97 0.87 -25.73
C SER A 568 -28.02 -0.12 -26.91
N ASP A 569 -27.42 0.25 -28.03
CA ASP A 569 -27.38 -0.60 -29.24
C ASP A 569 -26.13 -1.51 -29.30
N LEU A 570 -25.20 -1.41 -28.37
CA LEU A 570 -24.03 -2.28 -28.25
C LEU A 570 -24.42 -3.66 -27.68
N LYS A 571 -25.21 -4.42 -28.40
CA LYS A 571 -25.80 -5.70 -27.96
C LYS A 571 -24.78 -6.78 -27.57
N ASN A 572 -23.51 -6.63 -27.98
CA ASN A 572 -22.43 -7.55 -27.64
C ASN A 572 -21.66 -7.14 -26.38
N LEU A 573 -22.00 -5.98 -25.77
CA LEU A 573 -21.31 -5.47 -24.60
C LEU A 573 -21.46 -6.44 -23.42
N THR A 574 -20.33 -6.82 -22.83
CA THR A 574 -20.25 -7.72 -21.67
C THR A 574 -19.71 -7.03 -20.44
N ALA A 575 -18.90 -5.97 -20.61
CA ALA A 575 -18.41 -5.14 -19.50
C ALA A 575 -18.56 -3.66 -19.86
N LEU A 576 -19.15 -2.90 -18.94
CA LEU A 576 -19.27 -1.45 -18.98
C LEU A 576 -18.67 -0.91 -17.67
N LEU A 577 -17.53 -0.23 -17.79
CA LEU A 577 -16.75 0.28 -16.68
C LEU A 577 -16.86 1.80 -16.66
N LEU A 578 -17.40 2.35 -15.57
CA LEU A 578 -17.69 3.76 -15.36
C LEU A 578 -17.22 4.23 -13.96
N GLU A 579 -16.33 3.47 -13.34
CA GLU A 579 -15.78 3.81 -12.03
C GLU A 579 -15.14 5.21 -12.04
N GLY A 580 -15.44 6.02 -11.02
CA GLY A 580 -14.82 7.35 -10.87
C GLY A 580 -15.28 8.39 -11.89
N CYS A 581 -16.39 8.15 -12.59
CA CYS A 581 -17.04 9.16 -13.43
C CYS A 581 -17.88 10.08 -12.54
N GLU A 582 -17.23 10.97 -11.80
CA GLU A 582 -17.87 11.79 -10.75
C GLU A 582 -18.92 12.75 -11.27
N GLU A 583 -18.89 13.13 -12.55
CA GLU A 583 -19.86 14.02 -13.18
C GLU A 583 -21.05 13.25 -13.80
N LEU A 584 -21.01 11.92 -13.87
CA LEU A 584 -22.04 11.12 -14.52
C LEU A 584 -23.30 11.03 -13.66
N ARG A 585 -24.39 11.63 -14.14
CA ARG A 585 -25.68 11.76 -13.43
C ARG A 585 -26.77 10.82 -13.90
N ALA A 586 -26.69 10.37 -15.13
CA ALA A 586 -27.70 9.50 -15.72
C ALA A 586 -27.10 8.59 -16.80
N LEU A 587 -27.67 7.40 -16.94
CA LEU A 587 -27.39 6.46 -18.02
C LEU A 587 -28.64 6.30 -18.89
N PRO A 588 -28.47 6.01 -20.19
CA PRO A 588 -29.58 5.61 -21.05
C PRO A 588 -30.16 4.25 -20.62
N CYS A 589 -31.29 3.86 -21.20
CA CYS A 589 -31.93 2.57 -20.88
C CYS A 589 -31.02 1.39 -21.25
N LEU A 590 -30.69 0.53 -20.29
CA LEU A 590 -29.77 -0.61 -20.47
C LEU A 590 -30.50 -1.90 -20.89
N SER A 591 -31.81 -1.91 -21.07
CA SER A 591 -32.62 -3.13 -21.29
C SER A 591 -32.20 -3.96 -22.51
N LYS A 592 -31.58 -3.36 -23.52
CA LYS A 592 -31.08 -4.05 -24.73
C LYS A 592 -29.74 -4.76 -24.51
N LEU A 593 -28.98 -4.44 -23.45
CA LEU A 593 -27.65 -4.98 -23.18
C LEU A 593 -27.70 -6.36 -22.51
N GLN A 594 -28.42 -7.29 -23.13
CA GLN A 594 -28.71 -8.63 -22.58
C GLN A 594 -27.47 -9.51 -22.33
N ARG A 595 -26.32 -9.17 -22.93
CA ARG A 595 -25.06 -9.89 -22.73
C ARG A 595 -24.19 -9.32 -21.62
N LEU A 596 -24.62 -8.21 -21.01
CA LEU A 596 -23.83 -7.54 -19.98
C LEU A 596 -23.63 -8.46 -18.77
N LYS A 597 -22.37 -8.64 -18.38
CA LYS A 597 -21.92 -9.44 -17.24
C LYS A 597 -21.34 -8.60 -16.12
N LYS A 598 -20.75 -7.46 -16.46
CA LYS A 598 -20.16 -6.53 -15.51
C LYS A 598 -20.66 -5.11 -15.75
N LEU A 599 -21.14 -4.49 -14.70
CA LEU A 599 -21.51 -3.08 -14.64
C LEU A 599 -20.86 -2.46 -13.40
N ASP A 600 -19.94 -1.55 -13.64
CA ASP A 600 -19.25 -0.82 -12.57
C ASP A 600 -19.63 0.66 -12.62
N LEU A 601 -20.31 1.10 -11.58
CA LEU A 601 -20.80 2.48 -11.39
C LEU A 601 -20.25 3.11 -10.10
N ASN A 602 -19.13 2.55 -9.57
CA ASN A 602 -18.52 3.10 -8.36
C ASN A 602 -18.15 4.57 -8.56
N TYR A 603 -18.37 5.37 -7.52
CA TYR A 603 -17.98 6.78 -7.47
C TYR A 603 -18.52 7.62 -8.65
N THR A 604 -19.72 7.24 -9.16
CA THR A 604 -20.50 8.10 -10.06
C THR A 604 -21.46 9.00 -9.27
N SER A 605 -22.09 9.97 -9.95
CA SER A 605 -23.07 10.88 -9.36
C SER A 605 -24.51 10.55 -9.73
N ILE A 606 -24.83 9.30 -10.05
CA ILE A 606 -26.19 8.89 -10.37
C ILE A 606 -27.08 8.93 -9.11
N GLU A 607 -28.28 9.46 -9.28
CA GLU A 607 -29.27 9.52 -8.18
C GLU A 607 -30.22 8.32 -8.18
N LYS A 608 -30.36 7.64 -9.31
CA LYS A 608 -31.27 6.52 -9.53
C LYS A 608 -30.59 5.41 -10.29
N VAL A 609 -31.01 4.19 -10.05
CA VAL A 609 -30.59 3.01 -10.80
C VAL A 609 -31.00 3.16 -12.28
N PRO A 610 -30.14 2.82 -13.23
CA PRO A 610 -30.44 2.93 -14.67
C PRO A 610 -31.70 2.17 -15.07
N GLU A 611 -32.48 2.73 -15.98
CA GLU A 611 -33.66 2.07 -16.52
C GLU A 611 -33.27 0.77 -17.25
N GLY A 612 -34.09 -0.28 -17.11
CA GLY A 612 -33.86 -1.58 -17.75
C GLY A 612 -32.79 -2.42 -17.08
N MET A 613 -32.24 -2.01 -15.95
CA MET A 613 -31.25 -2.80 -15.19
C MET A 613 -31.83 -4.13 -14.73
N ASP A 614 -33.12 -4.16 -14.40
CA ASP A 614 -33.83 -5.42 -14.03
C ASP A 614 -33.94 -6.44 -15.16
N MET A 615 -33.61 -6.05 -16.39
CA MET A 615 -33.57 -6.93 -17.57
C MET A 615 -32.18 -7.56 -17.79
N LEU A 616 -31.15 -7.15 -17.05
CA LEU A 616 -29.78 -7.62 -17.19
C LEU A 616 -29.54 -8.95 -16.46
N ILE A 617 -30.33 -9.97 -16.81
CA ILE A 617 -30.34 -11.27 -16.10
C ILE A 617 -29.00 -12.02 -16.14
N ASN A 618 -28.12 -11.70 -17.10
CA ASN A 618 -26.79 -12.31 -17.22
C ASN A 618 -25.71 -11.60 -16.41
N LEU A 619 -26.08 -10.54 -15.67
CA LEU A 619 -25.12 -9.76 -14.87
C LEU A 619 -24.52 -10.64 -13.76
N ARG A 620 -23.19 -10.60 -13.65
CA ARG A 620 -22.41 -11.36 -12.65
C ARG A 620 -21.72 -10.43 -11.65
N TYR A 621 -21.38 -9.24 -12.09
CA TYR A 621 -20.72 -8.23 -11.27
C TYR A 621 -21.51 -6.93 -11.35
N LEU A 622 -21.92 -6.43 -10.20
CA LEU A 622 -22.59 -5.15 -10.06
C LEU A 622 -21.95 -4.36 -8.93
N SER A 623 -21.42 -3.19 -9.26
CA SER A 623 -20.91 -2.25 -8.27
C SER A 623 -21.67 -0.94 -8.35
N LEU A 624 -22.33 -0.58 -7.25
CA LEU A 624 -23.16 0.60 -7.03
C LEU A 624 -22.69 1.34 -5.76
N PHE A 625 -21.39 1.51 -5.60
CA PHE A 625 -20.85 2.31 -4.50
C PHE A 625 -20.94 3.79 -4.89
N VAL A 626 -22.13 4.36 -4.71
CA VAL A 626 -22.50 5.68 -5.22
C VAL A 626 -23.05 6.55 -4.12
N TYR A 627 -22.35 7.64 -3.80
CA TYR A 627 -22.73 8.55 -2.70
C TYR A 627 -24.03 9.33 -2.93
N THR A 628 -24.46 9.50 -4.17
CA THR A 628 -25.67 10.25 -4.54
C THR A 628 -26.90 9.36 -4.74
N LEU A 629 -26.73 8.04 -4.72
CA LEU A 629 -27.81 7.08 -4.98
C LEU A 629 -28.87 7.13 -3.87
N LYS A 630 -30.11 7.49 -4.25
CA LYS A 630 -31.21 7.69 -3.29
C LYS A 630 -31.97 6.42 -2.96
N VAL A 631 -32.19 5.55 -3.94
CA VAL A 631 -32.97 4.32 -3.76
C VAL A 631 -32.69 3.30 -4.87
N ILE A 632 -32.69 2.02 -4.46
CA ILE A 632 -32.76 0.89 -5.39
C ILE A 632 -34.19 0.35 -5.34
N PRO A 633 -34.91 0.26 -6.48
CA PRO A 633 -36.24 -0.31 -6.49
C PRO A 633 -36.19 -1.80 -6.06
N THR A 634 -37.03 -2.20 -5.10
CA THR A 634 -36.98 -3.53 -4.45
C THR A 634 -37.08 -4.74 -5.39
N ARG A 635 -37.52 -4.54 -6.62
CA ARG A 635 -37.68 -5.61 -7.63
C ARG A 635 -36.50 -5.78 -8.58
N VAL A 636 -35.46 -4.93 -8.48
CA VAL A 636 -34.35 -4.95 -9.42
C VAL A 636 -33.35 -6.07 -9.07
N LEU A 637 -32.78 -6.04 -7.87
CA LEU A 637 -31.74 -7.00 -7.47
C LEU A 637 -32.20 -8.47 -7.52
N PRO A 638 -33.42 -8.85 -7.04
CA PRO A 638 -33.87 -10.24 -7.07
C PRO A 638 -33.94 -10.87 -8.46
N LYS A 639 -34.08 -10.06 -9.52
CA LYS A 639 -34.09 -10.54 -10.93
C LYS A 639 -32.71 -10.90 -11.45
N LEU A 640 -31.63 -10.40 -10.85
CA LEU A 640 -30.26 -10.60 -11.28
C LEU A 640 -29.70 -11.95 -10.78
N SER A 641 -30.36 -13.06 -11.11
CA SER A 641 -30.12 -14.40 -10.57
C SER A 641 -28.71 -14.96 -10.80
N HIS A 642 -27.94 -14.38 -11.71
CA HIS A 642 -26.55 -14.80 -12.02
C HIS A 642 -25.50 -13.97 -11.27
N LEU A 643 -25.92 -13.04 -10.42
CA LEU A 643 -25.01 -12.13 -9.73
C LEU A 643 -24.10 -12.90 -8.76
N GLN A 644 -22.79 -12.70 -8.91
CA GLN A 644 -21.72 -13.29 -8.09
C GLN A 644 -21.06 -12.24 -7.19
N HIS A 645 -20.99 -10.99 -7.64
CA HIS A 645 -20.44 -9.87 -6.89
C HIS A 645 -21.42 -8.72 -6.85
N LEU A 646 -21.74 -8.27 -5.64
CA LEU A 646 -22.62 -7.13 -5.39
C LEU A 646 -21.97 -6.16 -4.40
N LYS A 647 -21.75 -4.93 -4.84
CA LYS A 647 -21.32 -3.82 -4.00
C LYS A 647 -22.34 -2.71 -4.07
N VAL A 648 -22.91 -2.31 -2.93
CA VAL A 648 -23.96 -1.28 -2.87
C VAL A 648 -23.67 -0.33 -1.71
N TYR A 649 -23.74 0.96 -2.02
CA TYR A 649 -23.77 2.01 -1.02
C TYR A 649 -24.84 3.04 -1.41
N MET A 650 -25.61 3.53 -0.42
CA MET A 650 -26.62 4.57 -0.57
C MET A 650 -26.35 5.69 0.43
N HIS A 651 -26.47 6.93 -0.04
CA HIS A 651 -26.16 8.13 0.77
C HIS A 651 -27.11 8.30 1.97
N ASP A 652 -28.41 7.96 1.79
CA ASP A 652 -29.43 8.12 2.82
C ASP A 652 -29.21 7.11 3.95
N GLU A 653 -28.79 7.61 5.10
CA GLU A 653 -28.47 6.78 6.28
C GLU A 653 -29.65 6.00 6.83
N THR A 654 -30.87 6.44 6.50
CA THR A 654 -32.12 5.78 6.88
C THR A 654 -32.49 4.64 5.95
N LYS A 655 -31.83 4.49 4.80
CA LYS A 655 -32.11 3.49 3.78
C LYS A 655 -31.00 2.48 3.68
N GLY A 656 -31.37 1.24 3.57
CA GLY A 656 -30.48 0.10 3.37
C GLY A 656 -31.17 -0.97 2.54
N LEU A 657 -30.43 -2.03 2.25
CA LEU A 657 -30.99 -3.20 1.58
C LEU A 657 -31.89 -3.99 2.52
N LYS A 658 -32.92 -4.60 1.98
CA LYS A 658 -33.71 -5.60 2.67
C LYS A 658 -33.17 -6.99 2.37
N ALA A 659 -33.25 -7.88 3.32
CA ALA A 659 -32.83 -9.28 3.14
C ALA A 659 -33.47 -9.93 1.91
N ASP A 660 -34.76 -9.66 1.66
CA ASP A 660 -35.51 -10.19 0.52
C ASP A 660 -34.96 -9.73 -0.85
N GLU A 661 -34.11 -8.71 -0.88
CA GLU A 661 -33.46 -8.24 -2.11
C GLU A 661 -32.17 -9.00 -2.40
N VAL A 662 -31.49 -9.52 -1.37
CA VAL A 662 -30.17 -10.17 -1.48
C VAL A 662 -30.27 -11.70 -1.38
N VAL A 663 -31.19 -12.23 -0.54
CA VAL A 663 -31.39 -13.67 -0.32
C VAL A 663 -31.64 -14.43 -1.63
N PRO A 664 -32.45 -13.93 -2.59
CA PRO A 664 -32.69 -14.61 -3.87
C PRO A 664 -31.46 -14.79 -4.76
N LEU A 665 -30.37 -14.03 -4.50
CA LEU A 665 -29.14 -14.08 -5.30
C LEU A 665 -28.32 -15.33 -4.95
N GLN A 666 -28.73 -16.49 -5.43
CA GLN A 666 -28.16 -17.79 -5.05
C GLN A 666 -26.68 -17.99 -5.47
N LYS A 667 -26.21 -17.24 -6.49
CA LYS A 667 -24.83 -17.33 -7.00
C LYS A 667 -23.90 -16.28 -6.39
N LEU A 668 -24.40 -15.48 -5.44
CA LEU A 668 -23.61 -14.43 -4.83
C LEU A 668 -22.42 -15.02 -4.04
N GLU A 669 -21.22 -14.56 -4.33
CA GLU A 669 -19.95 -14.96 -3.69
C GLU A 669 -19.36 -13.82 -2.87
N CYS A 670 -19.52 -12.57 -3.38
CA CYS A 670 -19.01 -11.37 -2.72
C CYS A 670 -20.14 -10.39 -2.49
N PHE A 671 -20.29 -9.91 -1.26
CA PHE A 671 -21.31 -8.95 -0.87
C PHE A 671 -20.72 -7.79 -0.06
N TYR A 672 -20.95 -6.56 -0.55
CA TYR A 672 -20.60 -5.35 0.16
C TYR A 672 -21.83 -4.45 0.20
N GLY A 673 -22.42 -4.26 1.39
CA GLY A 673 -23.64 -3.47 1.45
C GLY A 673 -24.16 -3.23 2.85
N ARG A 674 -24.99 -2.19 2.96
CA ARG A 674 -25.67 -1.81 4.18
C ARG A 674 -27.08 -2.39 4.20
N PHE A 675 -27.46 -3.02 5.30
CA PHE A 675 -28.84 -3.37 5.56
C PHE A 675 -29.61 -2.20 6.20
N GLU A 676 -30.91 -2.11 5.91
CA GLU A 676 -31.79 -1.04 6.40
C GLU A 676 -31.79 -0.97 7.94
N ASN A 677 -31.78 -2.13 8.58
CA ASN A 677 -31.76 -2.24 10.02
C ASN A 677 -31.27 -3.65 10.44
N ARG A 678 -31.11 -3.83 11.75
CA ARG A 678 -30.69 -5.09 12.38
C ARG A 678 -31.57 -6.29 12.01
N HIS A 679 -32.87 -6.10 11.91
CA HIS A 679 -33.80 -7.20 11.60
C HIS A 679 -33.50 -7.77 10.20
N GLU A 680 -33.21 -6.90 9.23
CA GLU A 680 -32.87 -7.32 7.88
C GLU A 680 -31.51 -8.02 7.83
N LEU A 681 -30.52 -7.59 8.62
CA LEU A 681 -29.22 -8.27 8.75
C LEU A 681 -29.43 -9.68 9.33
N ASN A 682 -30.18 -9.81 10.45
CA ASN A 682 -30.48 -11.11 11.09
C ASN A 682 -31.20 -12.06 10.13
N LYS A 683 -32.17 -11.55 9.36
CA LYS A 683 -32.89 -12.33 8.36
C LYS A 683 -31.95 -12.82 7.24
N PHE A 684 -31.06 -11.99 6.80
CA PHE A 684 -30.03 -12.35 5.80
C PHE A 684 -29.09 -13.43 6.36
N VAL A 685 -28.54 -13.25 7.57
CA VAL A 685 -27.63 -14.20 8.22
C VAL A 685 -28.34 -15.55 8.45
N SER A 686 -29.57 -15.52 8.97
CA SER A 686 -30.36 -16.74 9.16
C SER A 686 -30.58 -17.49 7.84
N SER A 687 -30.87 -16.77 6.77
CA SER A 687 -31.03 -17.37 5.45
C SER A 687 -29.73 -17.97 4.92
N MET A 688 -28.58 -17.30 5.12
CA MET A 688 -27.28 -17.87 4.75
C MET A 688 -27.01 -19.18 5.47
N GLN A 689 -27.24 -19.24 6.78
CA GLN A 689 -27.05 -20.44 7.59
C GLN A 689 -28.00 -21.60 7.16
N GLN A 690 -29.26 -21.30 6.94
CA GLN A 690 -30.26 -22.30 6.49
C GLN A 690 -29.92 -22.87 5.09
N CYS A 691 -29.51 -22.04 4.19
CA CYS A 691 -29.15 -22.44 2.82
C CYS A 691 -27.74 -23.01 2.70
N LYS A 692 -26.94 -23.08 3.76
CA LYS A 692 -25.50 -23.40 3.75
C LYS A 692 -24.74 -22.60 2.71
N LYS A 693 -25.10 -21.34 2.55
CA LYS A 693 -24.51 -20.43 1.58
C LYS A 693 -23.29 -19.75 2.23
N ASN A 694 -22.10 -20.08 1.79
CA ASN A 694 -20.88 -19.43 2.24
C ASN A 694 -20.49 -18.36 1.24
N LEU A 695 -20.57 -17.09 1.63
CA LEU A 695 -19.94 -16.01 0.90
C LEU A 695 -18.42 -16.11 1.07
N ILE A 696 -17.69 -15.83 -0.01
CA ILE A 696 -16.22 -15.84 0.02
C ILE A 696 -15.72 -14.59 0.73
N LYS A 697 -16.32 -13.45 0.36
CA LYS A 697 -16.02 -12.13 0.94
C LYS A 697 -17.33 -11.40 1.24
N TYR A 698 -17.40 -10.74 2.39
CA TYR A 698 -18.50 -9.85 2.67
C TYR A 698 -18.11 -8.74 3.64
N GLN A 699 -18.69 -7.57 3.41
CA GLN A 699 -18.68 -6.46 4.35
C GLN A 699 -20.13 -6.01 4.50
N SER A 700 -20.75 -6.39 5.60
CA SER A 700 -22.14 -6.09 5.90
C SER A 700 -22.22 -4.99 6.95
N TYR A 701 -22.97 -3.92 6.67
CA TYR A 701 -23.08 -2.78 7.57
C TYR A 701 -24.50 -2.61 8.06
N VAL A 702 -24.64 -2.10 9.28
CA VAL A 702 -25.87 -1.54 9.80
C VAL A 702 -25.53 -0.21 10.47
N GLY A 703 -26.22 0.88 10.11
CA GLY A 703 -25.91 2.23 10.57
C GLY A 703 -24.96 3.01 9.65
N LEU A 704 -24.19 3.93 10.20
CA LEU A 704 -23.27 4.79 9.46
C LEU A 704 -22.16 3.95 8.78
N PHE A 705 -21.76 4.39 7.59
CA PHE A 705 -20.65 3.76 6.88
C PHE A 705 -19.31 4.12 7.55
N SER A 706 -18.52 3.13 7.90
CA SER A 706 -17.09 3.31 8.14
C SER A 706 -16.30 2.44 7.16
N LEU A 707 -15.22 2.97 6.61
CA LEU A 707 -14.25 2.17 5.88
C LEU A 707 -13.56 1.27 6.90
N VAL A 708 -13.98 0.02 6.97
CA VAL A 708 -13.48 -0.93 7.95
C VAL A 708 -12.58 -1.92 7.26
N GLY A 709 -11.37 -2.07 7.78
CA GLY A 709 -10.52 -3.24 7.76
C GLY A 709 -10.04 -3.82 6.44
N SER A 710 -8.92 -4.50 6.52
CA SER A 710 -8.33 -5.29 5.44
C SER A 710 -8.92 -6.70 5.33
N GLU A 711 -9.82 -7.09 6.23
CA GLU A 711 -10.34 -8.45 6.32
C GLU A 711 -11.44 -8.72 5.28
N GLU A 712 -11.57 -9.99 4.91
CA GLU A 712 -12.46 -10.41 3.83
C GLU A 712 -13.91 -10.65 4.28
N ARG A 713 -14.15 -10.85 5.60
CA ARG A 713 -15.44 -11.23 6.19
C ARG A 713 -15.74 -10.38 7.41
N VAL A 714 -16.34 -9.24 7.17
CA VAL A 714 -16.55 -8.19 8.16
C VAL A 714 -18.03 -7.91 8.36
N VAL A 715 -18.43 -7.78 9.62
CA VAL A 715 -19.72 -7.18 10.01
C VAL A 715 -19.43 -5.90 10.77
N SER A 716 -20.02 -4.80 10.33
CA SER A 716 -19.85 -3.49 10.96
C SER A 716 -21.16 -2.94 11.47
N ILE A 717 -21.18 -2.49 12.71
CA ILE A 717 -22.37 -1.97 13.40
C ILE A 717 -22.05 -0.58 13.89
N ASN A 718 -22.74 0.42 13.33
CA ASN A 718 -22.48 1.82 13.62
C ASN A 718 -23.79 2.54 13.91
N ASP A 719 -23.84 3.31 14.98
CA ASP A 719 -24.92 4.24 15.38
C ASP A 719 -26.35 3.67 15.32
N LEU A 720 -26.58 2.57 16.04
CA LEU A 720 -27.90 1.97 16.15
C LEU A 720 -28.60 2.32 17.46
N GLU A 721 -29.87 2.74 17.33
CA GLU A 721 -30.86 2.54 18.39
C GLU A 721 -31.09 1.03 18.56
N ILE A 722 -30.34 0.37 19.42
CA ILE A 722 -30.55 -1.04 19.74
C ILE A 722 -31.64 -1.10 20.80
N GLY A 723 -32.89 -1.13 20.37
CA GLY A 723 -33.96 -1.65 21.17
C GLY A 723 -33.74 -3.16 21.38
N GLY A 724 -33.86 -3.66 22.61
CA GLY A 724 -33.54 -5.03 23.03
C GLY A 724 -33.92 -6.15 22.07
N GLY A 725 -32.93 -6.93 21.66
CA GLY A 725 -33.05 -8.08 20.78
C GLY A 725 -31.71 -8.60 20.29
N GLU A 726 -31.63 -9.88 19.96
CA GLU A 726 -30.41 -10.57 19.56
C GLU A 726 -29.86 -10.08 18.21
N LEU A 727 -28.55 -10.02 18.08
CA LEU A 727 -27.81 -9.86 16.81
C LEU A 727 -27.29 -11.23 16.39
N MET A 728 -27.51 -11.60 15.14
CA MET A 728 -26.96 -12.81 14.55
C MET A 728 -25.76 -12.48 13.66
N PHE A 729 -24.72 -13.27 13.79
CA PHE A 729 -23.51 -13.12 13.01
C PHE A 729 -23.28 -14.33 12.11
N PRO A 730 -22.66 -14.15 10.92
CA PRO A 730 -22.21 -15.27 10.11
C PRO A 730 -21.16 -16.11 10.85
N VAL A 731 -21.27 -17.44 10.76
CA VAL A 731 -20.38 -18.40 11.43
C VAL A 731 -18.91 -18.26 11.01
N ASP A 732 -18.68 -17.75 9.80
CA ASP A 732 -17.35 -17.59 9.22
C ASP A 732 -16.83 -16.15 9.28
N MET A 733 -17.43 -15.29 10.10
CA MET A 733 -16.99 -13.92 10.32
C MET A 733 -15.55 -13.87 10.87
N GLN A 734 -14.75 -12.95 10.34
CA GLN A 734 -13.36 -12.74 10.74
C GLN A 734 -13.19 -11.50 11.61
N GLU A 735 -13.99 -10.46 11.33
CA GLU A 735 -13.90 -9.17 12.03
C GLU A 735 -15.29 -8.64 12.37
N LEU A 736 -15.45 -8.19 13.61
CA LEU A 736 -16.61 -7.44 14.06
C LEU A 736 -16.16 -6.02 14.41
N SER A 737 -16.62 -5.05 13.62
CA SER A 737 -16.35 -3.64 13.89
C SER A 737 -17.55 -2.96 14.52
N ILE A 738 -17.34 -2.29 15.66
CA ILE A 738 -18.36 -1.52 16.35
C ILE A 738 -17.83 -0.09 16.54
N SER A 739 -18.43 0.90 15.85
CA SER A 739 -18.01 2.29 15.94
C SER A 739 -19.20 3.25 16.06
N TYR A 740 -18.97 4.44 16.64
CA TYR A 740 -19.94 5.55 16.77
C TYR A 740 -21.28 5.18 17.45
N CYS A 741 -21.34 4.07 18.20
CA CYS A 741 -22.57 3.63 18.87
C CYS A 741 -22.82 4.43 20.14
N GLN A 742 -23.26 5.70 20.03
CA GLN A 742 -23.65 6.49 21.20
C GLN A 742 -24.76 5.85 22.04
N TYR A 743 -25.62 5.07 21.41
CA TYR A 743 -26.74 4.36 22.06
C TYR A 743 -26.41 2.93 22.52
N LEU A 744 -25.40 2.26 21.98
CA LEU A 744 -24.84 1.04 22.60
C LEU A 744 -24.29 1.32 24.00
N ARG A 745 -24.00 2.59 24.30
CA ARG A 745 -23.53 3.04 25.61
C ARG A 745 -24.48 2.69 26.75
N HIS A 746 -25.77 2.56 26.47
CA HIS A 746 -26.79 2.42 27.52
C HIS A 746 -27.72 1.21 27.37
N SER A 747 -27.67 0.41 26.32
CA SER A 747 -28.68 -0.62 26.09
C SER A 747 -28.13 -2.04 25.98
N LEU A 748 -26.86 -2.27 25.63
CA LEU A 748 -26.34 -3.63 25.56
C LEU A 748 -26.11 -4.19 26.96
N GLN A 749 -26.88 -5.18 27.37
CA GLN A 749 -26.72 -5.85 28.65
C GLN A 749 -25.97 -7.18 28.53
N CYS A 750 -26.06 -7.87 27.41
CA CYS A 750 -25.40 -9.17 27.19
C CYS A 750 -24.74 -9.21 25.82
N LEU A 751 -23.52 -9.73 25.74
CA LEU A 751 -22.79 -10.04 24.53
C LEU A 751 -22.60 -11.54 24.40
N PHE A 752 -23.25 -12.14 23.39
CA PHE A 752 -23.14 -13.57 23.09
C PHE A 752 -22.44 -13.78 21.76
N LEU A 753 -21.30 -14.48 21.77
CA LEU A 753 -20.56 -14.90 20.58
C LEU A 753 -20.39 -16.42 20.66
N VAL A 754 -21.00 -17.14 19.75
CA VAL A 754 -21.02 -18.62 19.79
C VAL A 754 -20.69 -19.16 18.40
N ASP A 755 -19.82 -20.18 18.34
CA ASP A 755 -19.48 -20.93 17.13
C ASP A 755 -18.96 -20.01 15.98
N LEU A 756 -17.94 -19.17 16.30
CA LEU A 756 -17.30 -18.26 15.36
C LEU A 756 -15.81 -18.65 15.15
N PRO A 757 -15.52 -19.73 14.42
CA PRO A 757 -14.19 -20.34 14.37
C PRO A 757 -13.11 -19.48 13.71
N LYS A 758 -13.49 -18.41 12.99
CA LYS A 758 -12.55 -17.52 12.29
C LYS A 758 -12.46 -16.11 12.91
N LEU A 759 -13.27 -15.83 13.93
CA LEU A 759 -13.23 -14.54 14.62
C LEU A 759 -11.90 -14.42 15.38
N SER A 760 -11.06 -13.47 15.00
CA SER A 760 -9.74 -13.23 15.63
C SER A 760 -9.78 -12.15 16.70
N GLU A 761 -10.66 -11.16 16.56
CA GLU A 761 -10.80 -10.02 17.46
C GLU A 761 -12.29 -9.70 17.68
N VAL A 762 -12.66 -9.40 18.92
CA VAL A 762 -14.06 -9.07 19.26
C VAL A 762 -14.37 -7.60 19.00
N ILE A 763 -13.41 -6.71 19.23
CA ILE A 763 -13.57 -5.27 19.05
C ILE A 763 -12.26 -4.72 18.46
N LYS A 764 -12.36 -4.19 17.24
CA LYS A 764 -11.28 -3.44 16.59
C LYS A 764 -11.64 -1.96 16.59
N VAL A 765 -10.78 -1.15 17.14
CA VAL A 765 -10.92 0.31 17.08
C VAL A 765 -9.95 0.83 16.03
N GLU A 766 -10.44 1.18 14.86
CA GLU A 766 -9.65 1.94 13.91
C GLU A 766 -9.67 3.42 14.31
N GLY A 767 -8.52 3.90 14.79
CA GLY A 767 -8.33 5.29 15.18
C GLY A 767 -7.59 6.08 14.13
N TYR A 768 -8.21 7.13 13.63
CA TYR A 768 -7.48 8.30 13.17
C TYR A 768 -6.88 9.01 14.40
N GLY A 769 -5.59 8.82 14.64
CA GLY A 769 -4.80 9.60 15.59
C GLY A 769 -5.25 9.57 17.07
N SER A 770 -4.36 9.82 17.96
CA SER A 770 -4.54 9.79 19.44
C SER A 770 -5.70 10.62 20.02
N ALA A 771 -6.39 11.43 19.23
CA ALA A 771 -7.56 12.20 19.65
C ALA A 771 -8.87 11.38 19.70
N THR A 772 -8.98 10.27 18.98
CA THR A 772 -10.19 9.42 18.94
C THR A 772 -10.23 8.39 20.07
N THR A 773 -9.10 7.90 20.55
CA THR A 773 -9.04 7.08 21.77
C THR A 773 -9.51 7.84 23.00
N SER A 774 -9.25 9.15 23.10
CA SER A 774 -9.75 9.98 24.19
C SER A 774 -11.27 10.22 24.12
N ILE A 775 -11.88 10.22 22.93
CA ILE A 775 -13.33 10.37 22.75
C ILE A 775 -14.06 9.04 23.02
N LEU A 776 -13.46 7.92 22.68
CA LEU A 776 -14.00 6.57 22.99
C LEU A 776 -13.77 6.20 24.47
N ALA A 777 -12.66 6.54 25.04
CA ALA A 777 -12.38 6.39 26.48
C ALA A 777 -13.21 7.34 27.36
N SER A 778 -13.73 8.42 26.78
CA SER A 778 -14.33 9.51 27.60
C SER A 778 -15.78 9.29 28.02
N SER A 779 -16.49 8.20 27.67
CA SER A 779 -17.80 7.97 28.33
C SER A 779 -18.52 6.71 27.88
N ALA A 780 -18.77 5.83 28.81
CA ALA A 780 -19.96 4.98 28.88
C ALA A 780 -20.21 3.94 27.77
N THR A 781 -19.25 3.66 26.86
CA THR A 781 -19.37 2.52 25.91
C THR A 781 -19.42 1.24 26.71
N PHE A 782 -20.46 0.43 26.51
CA PHE A 782 -20.73 -0.80 27.26
C PHE A 782 -20.96 -0.62 28.77
N SER A 783 -21.28 0.58 29.25
CA SER A 783 -21.50 0.85 30.68
C SER A 783 -22.61 0.03 31.31
N ASN A 784 -23.55 -0.50 30.53
CA ASN A 784 -24.62 -1.37 30.99
C ASN A 784 -24.41 -2.86 30.67
N LEU A 785 -23.27 -3.22 30.10
CA LEU A 785 -22.93 -4.62 29.82
C LEU A 785 -22.82 -5.36 31.16
N LYS A 786 -23.64 -6.42 31.31
CA LYS A 786 -23.69 -7.28 32.49
C LYS A 786 -23.02 -8.61 32.25
N ASP A 787 -23.25 -9.18 31.05
CA ASP A 787 -22.83 -10.54 30.77
C ASP A 787 -22.08 -10.63 29.44
N ILE A 788 -20.98 -11.35 29.46
CA ILE A 788 -20.17 -11.69 28.26
C ILE A 788 -20.07 -13.20 28.20
N HIS A 789 -20.62 -13.78 27.14
CA HIS A 789 -20.53 -15.21 26.89
C HIS A 789 -19.90 -15.48 25.53
N ILE A 790 -18.78 -16.20 25.54
CA ILE A 790 -18.06 -16.61 24.32
C ILE A 790 -17.84 -18.10 24.37
N LEU A 791 -18.33 -18.77 23.36
CA LEU A 791 -18.30 -20.21 23.27
C LEU A 791 -17.84 -20.66 21.89
N ASP A 792 -16.89 -21.59 21.85
CA ASP A 792 -16.39 -22.23 20.62
C ASP A 792 -15.91 -21.23 19.55
N CYS A 793 -15.02 -20.31 19.97
CA CYS A 793 -14.38 -19.31 19.12
C CYS A 793 -12.85 -19.53 19.11
N PRO A 794 -12.32 -20.56 18.45
CA PRO A 794 -10.94 -21.03 18.62
C PRO A 794 -9.87 -20.07 18.04
N SER A 795 -10.24 -19.07 17.25
CA SER A 795 -9.30 -18.13 16.66
C SER A 795 -9.12 -16.83 17.45
N ILE A 796 -9.95 -16.56 18.43
CA ILE A 796 -9.85 -15.35 19.28
C ILE A 796 -8.54 -15.42 20.09
N MET A 797 -7.73 -14.38 19.99
CA MET A 797 -6.49 -14.25 20.77
C MET A 797 -6.65 -13.37 22.00
N THR A 798 -7.43 -12.30 21.88
CA THR A 798 -7.76 -11.35 22.94
C THR A 798 -9.24 -11.04 22.93
N LEU A 799 -9.84 -10.92 24.14
CA LEU A 799 -11.28 -10.74 24.23
C LEU A 799 -11.68 -9.27 24.09
N LEU A 800 -11.12 -8.42 24.93
CA LEU A 800 -11.44 -6.99 24.99
C LEU A 800 -10.18 -6.14 25.13
N PRO A 801 -10.15 -4.95 24.55
CA PRO A 801 -9.05 -4.02 24.74
C PRO A 801 -9.09 -3.44 26.17
N HIS A 802 -7.92 -3.24 26.78
CA HIS A 802 -7.78 -2.77 28.18
C HIS A 802 -8.44 -1.39 28.44
N TRP A 803 -8.42 -0.48 27.46
CA TRP A 803 -9.04 0.85 27.57
C TRP A 803 -10.57 0.80 27.80
N LEU A 804 -11.21 -0.34 27.56
CA LEU A 804 -12.63 -0.53 27.80
C LEU A 804 -12.97 -0.81 29.27
N LEU A 805 -12.04 -1.30 30.05
CA LEU A 805 -12.22 -1.69 31.46
C LEU A 805 -12.88 -0.62 32.35
N PRO A 806 -12.50 0.65 32.27
CA PRO A 806 -13.14 1.69 33.07
C PRO A 806 -14.65 1.82 32.81
N ASN A 807 -15.11 1.37 31.66
CA ASN A 807 -16.52 1.45 31.26
C ASN A 807 -17.34 0.23 31.71
N LEU A 808 -16.69 -0.89 32.05
CA LEU A 808 -17.37 -2.17 32.37
C LEU A 808 -17.79 -2.26 33.86
N GLN A 809 -18.19 -1.16 34.45
CA GLN A 809 -18.55 -1.06 35.88
C GLN A 809 -19.79 -1.86 36.29
N ASN A 810 -20.60 -2.29 35.31
CA ASN A 810 -21.82 -3.08 35.55
C ASN A 810 -21.66 -4.56 35.15
N LEU A 811 -20.48 -4.99 34.74
CA LEU A 811 -20.23 -6.36 34.32
C LEU A 811 -20.37 -7.32 35.50
N GLU A 812 -21.26 -8.27 35.38
CA GLU A 812 -21.60 -9.24 36.43
C GLU A 812 -21.06 -10.63 36.09
N GLU A 813 -20.99 -11.00 34.82
CA GLU A 813 -20.55 -12.34 34.41
C GLU A 813 -19.65 -12.27 33.15
N ILE A 814 -18.56 -13.05 33.19
CA ILE A 814 -17.71 -13.37 32.03
C ILE A 814 -17.66 -14.90 31.91
N SER A 815 -18.16 -15.46 30.83
CA SER A 815 -18.09 -16.89 30.55
C SER A 815 -17.42 -17.12 29.20
N VAL A 816 -16.23 -17.73 29.20
CA VAL A 816 -15.47 -18.06 27.99
C VAL A 816 -15.13 -19.54 27.98
N ARG A 817 -15.54 -20.24 26.92
CA ARG A 817 -15.34 -21.68 26.81
C ARG A 817 -14.87 -22.07 25.41
N ASP A 818 -14.04 -23.10 25.33
CA ASP A 818 -13.62 -23.76 24.09
C ASP A 818 -12.99 -22.77 23.07
N CYS A 819 -12.15 -21.82 23.58
CA CYS A 819 -11.41 -20.82 22.78
C CYS A 819 -9.92 -21.14 22.81
N GLU A 820 -9.47 -22.01 21.88
CA GLU A 820 -8.14 -22.62 21.90
C GLU A 820 -6.97 -21.65 21.87
N LYS A 821 -7.10 -20.52 21.15
CA LYS A 821 -6.02 -19.53 20.96
C LYS A 821 -6.14 -18.31 21.86
N LEU A 822 -7.06 -18.29 22.81
CA LEU A 822 -7.22 -17.14 23.69
C LEU A 822 -6.01 -17.03 24.64
N VAL A 823 -5.24 -15.96 24.47
CA VAL A 823 -4.04 -15.67 25.27
C VAL A 823 -4.35 -14.76 26.45
N GLU A 824 -5.25 -13.80 26.27
CA GLU A 824 -5.57 -12.77 27.26
C GLU A 824 -7.07 -12.42 27.19
N ILE A 825 -7.69 -12.22 28.32
CA ILE A 825 -9.09 -11.74 28.40
C ILE A 825 -9.13 -10.23 28.09
N PHE A 826 -8.16 -9.47 28.58
CA PHE A 826 -8.00 -8.07 28.30
C PHE A 826 -6.63 -7.86 27.65
N ALA A 827 -6.59 -7.26 26.47
CA ALA A 827 -5.35 -6.97 25.80
C ALA A 827 -4.49 -6.07 26.68
N ALA A 828 -3.27 -6.50 27.04
CA ALA A 828 -2.29 -5.59 27.60
C ALA A 828 -1.92 -4.51 26.55
N GLU A 829 -1.68 -3.27 26.99
CA GLU A 829 -1.00 -2.33 26.09
C GLU A 829 0.33 -2.95 25.65
N ASP A 830 0.70 -2.81 24.38
CA ASP A 830 1.93 -3.37 23.82
C ASP A 830 3.23 -2.92 24.53
N GLU A 831 3.09 -2.12 25.56
CA GLU A 831 4.15 -1.43 26.28
C GLU A 831 4.70 -2.17 27.52
N GLU A 832 4.04 -3.21 28.01
CA GLU A 832 4.47 -3.89 29.25
C GLU A 832 4.97 -5.34 29.10
N LYS A 833 5.58 -5.68 27.98
CA LYS A 833 6.29 -6.98 27.84
C LYS A 833 7.61 -7.03 28.60
N GLY A 834 7.63 -6.58 29.84
CA GLY A 834 8.88 -6.55 30.59
C GLY A 834 8.80 -6.47 32.13
N SER A 835 7.63 -6.31 32.72
CA SER A 835 7.53 -6.35 34.18
C SER A 835 6.44 -7.32 34.64
N ASP A 836 6.79 -8.23 35.56
CA ASP A 836 5.86 -9.09 36.31
C ASP A 836 4.93 -8.29 37.26
N ALA A 837 4.53 -7.09 36.89
CA ALA A 837 3.61 -6.28 37.66
C ALA A 837 2.17 -6.71 37.35
N LEU A 838 1.53 -7.38 38.33
CA LEU A 838 0.11 -7.68 38.34
C LEU A 838 -0.68 -6.35 38.17
N ILE A 839 -1.22 -6.13 36.98
CA ILE A 839 -2.15 -5.03 36.73
C ILE A 839 -3.45 -5.39 37.45
N LYS A 840 -3.81 -4.68 38.53
CA LYS A 840 -5.08 -4.88 39.21
C LYS A 840 -6.18 -4.15 38.46
N PHE A 841 -7.09 -4.92 37.87
CA PHE A 841 -8.30 -4.42 37.27
C PHE A 841 -9.41 -4.38 38.33
N ASP A 842 -10.21 -3.32 38.34
CA ASP A 842 -11.33 -3.19 39.25
C ASP A 842 -12.66 -3.34 38.50
N LEU A 843 -13.23 -4.53 38.57
CA LEU A 843 -14.57 -4.85 38.06
C LEU A 843 -15.52 -5.05 39.27
N PRO A 844 -16.06 -3.99 39.86
CA PRO A 844 -16.67 -4.01 41.19
C PRO A 844 -17.94 -4.87 41.28
N LYS A 845 -18.58 -5.17 40.15
CA LYS A 845 -19.84 -5.97 40.12
C LYS A 845 -19.65 -7.38 39.57
N LEU A 846 -18.46 -7.78 39.19
CA LEU A 846 -18.20 -9.11 38.64
C LEU A 846 -18.44 -10.17 39.72
N LYS A 847 -19.43 -11.06 39.47
CA LYS A 847 -19.85 -12.14 40.36
C LYS A 847 -19.40 -13.51 39.89
N PHE A 848 -19.38 -13.69 38.55
CA PHE A 848 -19.12 -14.98 37.92
C PHE A 848 -18.05 -14.82 36.86
N LEU A 849 -16.97 -15.60 36.97
CA LEU A 849 -15.91 -15.75 35.98
C LEU A 849 -15.81 -17.26 35.68
N ASN A 850 -16.26 -17.65 34.50
CA ASN A 850 -16.21 -19.03 34.07
C ASN A 850 -15.27 -19.14 32.85
N LEU A 851 -14.13 -19.79 33.03
CA LEU A 851 -13.09 -19.99 32.05
C LEU A 851 -12.86 -21.51 31.89
N GLU A 852 -13.21 -22.05 30.74
CA GLU A 852 -13.22 -23.49 30.53
C GLU A 852 -12.61 -23.84 29.17
N SER A 853 -11.69 -24.81 29.10
CA SER A 853 -11.04 -25.26 27.86
C SER A 853 -10.28 -24.15 27.13
N LEU A 854 -9.39 -23.41 27.84
CA LEU A 854 -8.58 -22.31 27.33
C LEU A 854 -7.08 -22.62 27.46
N PRO A 855 -6.51 -23.47 26.59
CA PRO A 855 -5.15 -24.01 26.78
C PRO A 855 -4.01 -22.98 26.67
N GLU A 856 -4.21 -21.89 25.93
CA GLU A 856 -3.19 -20.83 25.70
C GLU A 856 -3.35 -19.62 26.64
N LEU A 857 -4.37 -19.64 27.51
CA LEU A 857 -4.61 -18.50 28.43
C LEU A 857 -3.47 -18.38 29.44
N LYS A 858 -2.83 -17.21 29.49
CA LYS A 858 -1.76 -16.94 30.45
C LYS A 858 -2.34 -16.80 31.88
N GLU A 859 -1.63 -17.43 32.85
CA GLU A 859 -2.01 -17.42 34.27
C GLU A 859 -1.88 -16.06 34.97
N HIS A 860 -2.24 -14.97 34.33
CA HIS A 860 -2.26 -13.61 34.89
C HIS A 860 -3.71 -13.12 35.01
N LEU A 861 -4.45 -13.73 35.91
CA LEU A 861 -5.74 -13.23 36.40
C LEU A 861 -5.54 -12.40 37.67
#